data_f46122819941357daf6b64e4dd14f7c1
#
_entry.id   f46122819941357daf6b64e4dd14f7c1
#
_cell.length_a   1.000
_cell.length_b   1.000
_cell.length_c   1.000
_cell.angle_alpha   90.00
_cell.angle_beta   90.00
_cell.angle_gamma   90.00
#
_symmetry.space_group_name_H-M   'P 1'
#
loop_
_entity.id
_entity.type
_entity.pdbx_description
1 polymer ?
#
loop_
_entity_poly.entity_id
_entity_poly.type
_entity_poly.pdbx_seq_one_letter_code
_entity_poly.pdbx_strand_id
1 'polypeptide(L)'
;MTATSPSLSPHLAMMGLSDGWQSVIRLDERSYQRSQDPVARLSDDFRQLCSEISASPCLVFCADDCPEFADSSLCELFSHWLTIDDVTSVSFCRAVFLLDPSLESGTAENMSKDSFPGLRDLGTTNVIRMATNGLQGLRSGPYFYQEASFHHMYRVFPDSQSAFFSAIAQNPISGQFIEHRPTDHVAVPSRLYSPPQNSKLPLSGLRFASKDVFDVAGLKTSAGSRSFFELSDPKPKSAFIVQKLTALGAVLVGKVKNTQFANGEDPQEWIDYRCPWNPRGDGYQNPDTSSSGSATAVSSYPWLDFAIGSDTCGSIACPAAAQGIFGLRLSTGALPHEGAFTISKYLDTSGIFTRSIDILHLVTSKLLEGTSELGRSPPLSEIQTIPSRIVYPKSSFPHDNDETIESIDRFIKALESFCSTERTTLDIDEEWIKTDPHGHKLSIYSELKTTTAHLHLAGFYDAIEPFQKAYRSTYQKNPYLDRVNTEKLKLARLVTIEDREKMVRQKALFANFAQKQILQSSDGSGAAGSLGGIMVWPFNPQQPQYRDNQPPLTPHVNWRWDVDYTAPLAGLPQVIVPIGQFRYESRITGEPDFLPITASIVGPPGSDIALLDFVSKFLIRTRGLLSVKPGRYIV
;
A
#
# COMPACT_ATOMS: atom_id res chain seq x y z
N MET A 1 -18.08 -58.48 11.55
CA MET A 1 -16.96 -57.85 10.88
C MET A 1 -17.00 -56.38 11.25
N THR A 2 -16.19 -56.03 12.21
CA THR A 2 -16.13 -54.70 12.82
C THR A 2 -15.25 -53.78 11.97
N ALA A 3 -15.84 -52.70 11.46
CA ALA A 3 -15.10 -51.66 10.74
C ALA A 3 -14.42 -50.74 11.77
N THR A 4 -13.13 -50.80 11.84
CA THR A 4 -12.28 -49.88 12.60
C THR A 4 -12.19 -48.56 11.84
N SER A 5 -12.63 -47.48 12.46
CA SER A 5 -12.39 -46.11 12.01
C SER A 5 -10.88 -45.78 12.08
N PRO A 6 -10.28 -45.13 11.07
CA PRO A 6 -8.90 -44.71 11.16
C PRO A 6 -8.82 -43.45 12.03
N SER A 7 -8.02 -43.52 13.09
CA SER A 7 -7.58 -42.36 13.87
C SER A 7 -6.65 -41.52 13.02
N LEU A 8 -7.13 -40.39 12.51
CA LEU A 8 -6.31 -39.35 11.92
C LEU A 8 -5.56 -38.57 13.03
N SER A 9 -4.32 -38.95 13.29
CA SER A 9 -3.41 -38.05 13.97
C SER A 9 -2.96 -36.99 12.96
N PRO A 10 -3.14 -35.68 13.25
CA PRO A 10 -2.64 -34.64 12.39
C PRO A 10 -1.10 -34.67 12.45
N HIS A 11 -0.47 -34.94 11.30
CA HIS A 11 0.98 -34.83 11.17
C HIS A 11 1.41 -33.38 11.39
N LEU A 12 2.03 -33.11 12.54
CA LEU A 12 2.91 -31.96 12.74
C LEU A 12 4.16 -32.19 11.90
N ALA A 13 4.12 -31.84 10.62
CA ALA A 13 5.31 -31.90 9.77
C ALA A 13 6.14 -30.64 10.01
N MET A 14 7.19 -30.74 10.81
CA MET A 14 8.21 -29.70 10.97
C MET A 14 9.18 -29.78 9.77
N MET A 15 9.08 -28.86 8.84
CA MET A 15 10.11 -28.63 7.81
C MET A 15 11.07 -27.56 8.30
N GLY A 16 12.34 -27.93 8.50
CA GLY A 16 13.40 -26.98 8.80
C GLY A 16 13.74 -26.14 7.60
N LEU A 17 13.59 -24.81 7.72
CA LEU A 17 14.17 -23.82 6.81
C LEU A 17 15.35 -23.15 7.53
N SER A 18 16.45 -22.97 6.82
CA SER A 18 17.65 -22.30 7.31
C SER A 18 17.39 -20.82 7.59
N ASP A 19 17.92 -20.36 8.72
CA ASP A 19 18.06 -18.97 9.15
C ASP A 19 16.79 -18.18 9.54
N GLY A 20 16.42 -18.30 10.83
CA GLY A 20 15.62 -17.30 11.55
C GLY A 20 14.12 -17.58 11.66
N TRP A 21 13.56 -18.51 10.93
CA TRP A 21 12.18 -18.94 11.09
C TRP A 21 12.10 -20.28 11.82
N GLN A 22 11.32 -20.31 12.91
CA GLN A 22 10.94 -21.58 13.51
C GLN A 22 10.00 -22.34 12.56
N SER A 23 10.00 -23.67 12.67
CA SER A 23 9.25 -24.61 11.85
C SER A 23 7.85 -24.14 11.43
N VAL A 24 7.53 -24.27 10.15
CA VAL A 24 6.19 -24.07 9.63
C VAL A 24 5.27 -25.12 10.23
N ILE A 25 4.19 -24.69 10.83
CA ILE A 25 3.12 -25.51 11.40
C ILE A 25 2.02 -25.64 10.34
N ARG A 26 1.71 -26.86 9.94
CA ARG A 26 0.54 -27.11 9.07
C ARG A 26 -0.68 -27.45 9.89
N LEU A 27 -1.75 -26.69 9.67
CA LEU A 27 -3.09 -26.94 10.21
C LEU A 27 -4.04 -27.04 9.03
N ASP A 28 -4.55 -28.23 8.79
CA ASP A 28 -5.30 -28.56 7.58
C ASP A 28 -4.49 -28.24 6.30
N GLU A 29 -5.05 -27.45 5.37
CA GLU A 29 -4.38 -27.01 4.14
C GLU A 29 -3.59 -25.70 4.30
N ARG A 30 -3.58 -25.11 5.52
CA ARG A 30 -2.98 -23.80 5.79
C ARG A 30 -1.62 -23.96 6.47
N SER A 31 -0.70 -23.08 6.12
CA SER A 31 0.64 -22.97 6.73
C SER A 31 0.66 -21.82 7.72
N TYR A 32 1.29 -22.05 8.86
CA TYR A 32 1.40 -21.06 9.94
C TYR A 32 2.82 -21.01 10.49
N GLN A 33 3.11 -19.89 11.15
CA GLN A 33 4.30 -19.72 11.98
C GLN A 33 3.89 -19.14 13.31
N ARG A 34 4.59 -19.48 14.37
CA ARG A 34 4.41 -18.85 15.68
C ARG A 34 5.47 -17.77 15.92
N SER A 35 5.17 -16.78 16.76
CA SER A 35 6.17 -15.82 17.23
C SER A 35 7.29 -16.55 17.97
N GLN A 36 8.52 -16.05 17.86
CA GLN A 36 9.66 -16.59 18.64
C GLN A 36 9.43 -16.35 20.13
N ASP A 37 9.14 -15.11 20.49
CA ASP A 37 8.82 -14.74 21.86
C ASP A 37 7.34 -14.98 22.15
N PRO A 38 7.02 -15.50 23.34
CA PRO A 38 5.64 -15.63 23.78
C PRO A 38 5.05 -14.24 24.07
N VAL A 39 3.76 -14.06 23.79
CA VAL A 39 3.01 -12.85 24.17
C VAL A 39 2.61 -12.85 25.64
N ALA A 40 2.46 -14.04 26.22
CA ALA A 40 2.16 -14.24 27.63
C ALA A 40 2.73 -15.56 28.12
N ARG A 41 3.07 -15.62 29.41
CA ARG A 41 3.51 -16.83 30.10
C ARG A 41 2.66 -17.06 31.31
N LEU A 42 2.26 -18.31 31.52
CA LEU A 42 1.56 -18.73 32.72
C LEU A 42 2.52 -18.76 33.92
N SER A 43 2.02 -18.37 35.09
CA SER A 43 2.75 -18.56 36.35
C SER A 43 2.88 -20.04 36.68
N ASP A 44 3.75 -20.35 37.65
CA ASP A 44 4.00 -21.73 38.07
C ASP A 44 2.73 -22.41 38.61
N ASP A 45 1.81 -21.66 39.21
CA ASP A 45 0.53 -22.15 39.73
C ASP A 45 -0.35 -22.75 38.61
N PHE A 46 -0.32 -22.18 37.43
CA PHE A 46 -1.09 -22.68 36.26
C PHE A 46 -0.37 -23.76 35.47
N ARG A 47 0.96 -23.88 35.60
CA ARG A 47 1.76 -24.86 34.82
C ARG A 47 1.32 -26.29 35.09
N GLN A 48 1.02 -26.60 36.32
CA GLN A 48 0.63 -27.95 36.71
C GLN A 48 -0.71 -28.35 36.11
N LEU A 49 -1.70 -27.44 36.12
CA LEU A 49 -3.02 -27.69 35.56
C LEU A 49 -2.98 -27.82 34.02
N CYS A 50 -2.15 -27.04 33.38
CA CYS A 50 -1.98 -27.04 31.93
C CYS A 50 -0.92 -28.03 31.44
N SER A 51 -0.30 -28.82 32.30
CA SER A 51 0.76 -29.78 31.96
C SER A 51 0.30 -30.90 31.03
N GLU A 52 -0.98 -31.22 31.08
CA GLU A 52 -1.59 -32.24 30.18
C GLU A 52 -1.88 -31.70 28.77
N ILE A 53 -1.83 -30.38 28.55
CA ILE A 53 -2.03 -29.79 27.24
C ILE A 53 -0.71 -29.84 26.47
N SER A 54 -0.67 -30.70 25.47
CA SER A 54 0.46 -30.73 24.54
C SER A 54 0.53 -29.44 23.73
N ALA A 55 1.71 -29.10 23.19
CA ALA A 55 1.89 -27.98 22.27
C ALA A 55 0.85 -28.03 21.14
N SER A 56 -0.02 -27.04 21.06
CA SER A 56 -1.16 -27.04 20.13
C SER A 56 -1.67 -25.64 19.79
N PRO A 57 -2.29 -25.47 18.62
CA PRO A 57 -3.11 -24.31 18.34
C PRO A 57 -4.27 -24.22 19.35
N CYS A 58 -4.61 -22.99 19.74
CA CYS A 58 -5.68 -22.75 20.71
C CYS A 58 -6.41 -21.43 20.42
N LEU A 59 -7.62 -21.32 20.95
CA LEU A 59 -8.36 -20.07 21.03
C LEU A 59 -8.28 -19.51 22.44
N VAL A 60 -8.17 -18.21 22.54
CA VAL A 60 -8.33 -17.44 23.77
C VAL A 60 -9.59 -16.60 23.65
N PHE A 61 -10.44 -16.62 24.65
CA PHE A 61 -11.60 -15.75 24.80
C PHE A 61 -11.45 -14.95 26.09
N CYS A 62 -11.55 -13.64 25.98
CA CYS A 62 -11.52 -12.73 27.11
C CYS A 62 -12.94 -12.34 27.52
N ALA A 63 -13.17 -12.12 28.81
CA ALA A 63 -14.47 -11.72 29.34
C ALA A 63 -14.96 -10.37 28.74
N ASP A 64 -14.05 -9.50 28.29
CA ASP A 64 -14.40 -8.26 27.61
C ASP A 64 -15.20 -8.49 26.30
N ASP A 65 -14.93 -9.60 25.62
CA ASP A 65 -15.60 -9.95 24.35
C ASP A 65 -16.75 -10.94 24.56
N CYS A 66 -16.73 -11.75 25.63
CA CYS A 66 -17.75 -12.75 25.96
C CYS A 66 -17.91 -12.89 27.49
N PRO A 67 -18.64 -12.00 28.17
CA PRO A 67 -18.67 -11.90 29.64
C PRO A 67 -19.16 -13.17 30.36
N GLU A 68 -20.10 -13.89 29.78
CA GLU A 68 -20.71 -15.06 30.41
C GLU A 68 -20.07 -16.40 30.00
N PHE A 69 -19.20 -16.40 28.99
CA PHE A 69 -18.61 -17.60 28.40
C PHE A 69 -19.65 -18.70 28.06
N ALA A 70 -20.87 -18.30 27.70
CA ALA A 70 -21.88 -19.24 27.26
C ALA A 70 -21.46 -19.88 25.93
N ASP A 71 -21.69 -21.18 25.77
CA ASP A 71 -21.29 -21.96 24.59
C ASP A 71 -21.82 -21.35 23.28
N SER A 72 -23.10 -20.92 23.27
CA SER A 72 -23.69 -20.23 22.10
C SER A 72 -22.96 -18.93 21.75
N SER A 73 -22.65 -18.11 22.76
CA SER A 73 -21.97 -16.82 22.55
C SER A 73 -20.52 -17.02 22.08
N LEU A 74 -19.82 -18.02 22.59
CA LEU A 74 -18.48 -18.38 22.14
C LEU A 74 -18.49 -18.86 20.69
N CYS A 75 -19.47 -19.69 20.32
CA CYS A 75 -19.62 -20.19 18.95
C CYS A 75 -20.01 -19.06 17.96
N GLU A 76 -20.90 -18.15 18.37
CA GLU A 76 -21.25 -16.97 17.56
C GLU A 76 -20.04 -16.06 17.33
N LEU A 77 -19.30 -15.75 18.39
CA LEU A 77 -18.08 -14.93 18.32
C LEU A 77 -17.01 -15.59 17.44
N PHE A 78 -16.80 -16.89 17.60
CA PHE A 78 -15.87 -17.64 16.76
C PHE A 78 -16.32 -17.66 15.29
N SER A 79 -17.61 -17.87 15.04
CA SER A 79 -18.17 -17.82 13.67
C SER A 79 -17.96 -16.45 13.04
N HIS A 80 -18.14 -15.37 13.81
CA HIS A 80 -17.82 -14.03 13.36
C HIS A 80 -16.33 -13.87 13.01
N TRP A 81 -15.42 -14.38 13.86
CA TRP A 81 -13.97 -14.32 13.58
C TRP A 81 -13.58 -15.00 12.27
N LEU A 82 -14.22 -16.13 11.93
CA LEU A 82 -13.99 -16.81 10.66
C LEU A 82 -14.36 -15.95 9.42
N THR A 83 -15.20 -14.93 9.59
CA THR A 83 -15.57 -14.01 8.50
C THR A 83 -14.66 -12.81 8.38
N ILE A 84 -14.07 -12.35 9.48
CA ILE A 84 -13.27 -11.09 9.51
C ILE A 84 -11.76 -11.33 9.60
N ASP A 85 -11.33 -12.52 10.01
CA ASP A 85 -9.92 -12.85 10.20
C ASP A 85 -9.52 -14.06 9.34
N ASP A 86 -8.60 -13.85 8.45
CA ASP A 86 -8.09 -14.86 7.52
C ASP A 86 -7.02 -15.78 8.14
N VAL A 87 -6.60 -15.52 9.37
CA VAL A 87 -5.66 -16.36 10.13
C VAL A 87 -6.40 -17.44 10.92
N THR A 88 -7.48 -17.08 11.59
CA THR A 88 -8.30 -17.99 12.39
C THR A 88 -8.89 -19.13 11.54
N SER A 89 -8.91 -20.33 12.09
CA SER A 89 -9.54 -21.52 11.48
C SER A 89 -10.07 -22.46 12.56
N VAL A 90 -10.89 -23.43 12.15
CA VAL A 90 -11.46 -24.46 13.07
C VAL A 90 -10.37 -25.25 13.78
N SER A 91 -9.19 -25.41 13.19
CA SER A 91 -8.07 -26.12 13.82
C SER A 91 -7.58 -25.50 15.13
N PHE A 92 -7.91 -24.22 15.39
CA PHE A 92 -7.61 -23.55 16.66
C PHE A 92 -8.57 -23.93 17.79
N CYS A 93 -9.73 -24.51 17.50
CA CYS A 93 -10.71 -24.93 18.50
C CYS A 93 -10.24 -26.08 19.38
N ARG A 94 -9.10 -26.72 19.10
CA ARG A 94 -8.62 -27.91 19.82
C ARG A 94 -8.45 -27.69 21.33
N ALA A 95 -7.91 -26.54 21.72
CA ALA A 95 -7.86 -26.09 23.10
C ALA A 95 -8.43 -24.68 23.22
N VAL A 96 -9.25 -24.44 24.22
CA VAL A 96 -9.90 -23.15 24.47
C VAL A 96 -9.55 -22.66 25.85
N PHE A 97 -9.10 -21.42 25.93
CA PHE A 97 -8.78 -20.73 27.17
C PHE A 97 -9.76 -19.57 27.38
N LEU A 98 -10.45 -19.58 28.54
CA LEU A 98 -11.41 -18.57 28.94
C LEU A 98 -10.77 -17.69 30.01
N LEU A 99 -10.43 -16.44 29.67
CA LEU A 99 -9.77 -15.50 30.58
C LEU A 99 -10.81 -14.71 31.38
N ASP A 100 -10.97 -15.07 32.64
CA ASP A 100 -12.00 -14.54 33.52
C ASP A 100 -11.38 -13.67 34.64
N PRO A 101 -11.62 -12.34 34.63
CA PRO A 101 -11.12 -11.44 35.65
C PRO A 101 -11.84 -11.58 37.01
N SER A 102 -12.96 -12.29 37.05
CA SER A 102 -13.70 -12.52 38.30
C SER A 102 -13.08 -13.62 39.18
N LEU A 103 -12.18 -14.44 38.65
CA LEU A 103 -11.51 -15.47 39.37
C LEU A 103 -10.37 -14.88 40.22
N GLU A 104 -10.13 -15.47 41.41
CA GLU A 104 -9.01 -15.11 42.28
C GLU A 104 -7.68 -15.38 41.55
N SER A 105 -6.68 -14.51 41.83
CA SER A 105 -5.34 -14.66 41.27
C SER A 105 -4.77 -16.06 41.49
N GLY A 106 -4.23 -16.66 40.42
CA GLY A 106 -3.67 -18.02 40.49
C GLY A 106 -4.69 -19.15 40.34
N THR A 107 -5.98 -18.82 40.14
CA THR A 107 -7.03 -19.82 39.97
C THR A 107 -7.18 -20.21 38.48
N ALA A 108 -7.25 -21.52 38.22
CA ALA A 108 -7.66 -22.07 36.94
C ALA A 108 -8.48 -23.36 37.16
N GLU A 109 -9.42 -23.58 36.24
CA GLU A 109 -10.37 -24.69 36.31
C GLU A 109 -10.40 -25.40 34.97
N ASN A 110 -10.31 -26.74 34.98
CA ASN A 110 -10.55 -27.54 33.79
C ASN A 110 -12.06 -27.76 33.66
N MET A 111 -12.68 -27.14 32.68
CA MET A 111 -14.10 -27.19 32.45
C MET A 111 -14.49 -28.49 31.71
N SER A 112 -15.61 -29.09 32.09
CA SER A 112 -16.12 -30.22 31.31
C SER A 112 -16.47 -29.76 29.88
N LYS A 113 -15.93 -30.43 28.87
CA LYS A 113 -16.28 -30.19 27.46
C LYS A 113 -17.76 -30.42 27.16
N ASP A 114 -18.48 -31.21 28.01
CA ASP A 114 -19.91 -31.45 27.85
C ASP A 114 -20.74 -30.21 28.24
N SER A 115 -20.16 -29.25 28.94
CA SER A 115 -20.75 -27.92 29.18
C SER A 115 -20.68 -27.01 27.96
N PHE A 116 -19.93 -27.39 26.93
CA PHE A 116 -19.72 -26.62 25.71
C PHE A 116 -19.97 -27.52 24.46
N PRO A 117 -21.21 -27.93 24.23
CA PRO A 117 -21.53 -28.85 23.14
C PRO A 117 -21.18 -28.29 21.76
N GLY A 118 -21.35 -26.98 21.51
CA GLY A 118 -21.00 -26.34 20.25
C GLY A 118 -19.48 -26.33 20.01
N LEU A 119 -18.68 -25.97 21.01
CA LEU A 119 -17.22 -26.05 20.90
C LEU A 119 -16.74 -27.49 20.74
N ARG A 120 -17.34 -28.45 21.47
CA ARG A 120 -17.04 -29.88 21.33
C ARG A 120 -17.28 -30.37 19.90
N ASP A 121 -18.38 -29.97 19.29
CA ASP A 121 -18.70 -30.33 17.90
C ASP A 121 -17.73 -29.73 16.89
N LEU A 122 -17.04 -28.63 17.24
CA LEU A 122 -15.92 -28.05 16.50
C LEU A 122 -14.57 -28.74 16.79
N GLY A 123 -14.55 -29.79 17.62
CA GLY A 123 -13.36 -30.60 17.90
C GLY A 123 -12.57 -30.19 19.16
N THR A 124 -13.15 -29.37 20.05
CA THR A 124 -12.50 -28.96 21.31
C THR A 124 -12.33 -30.16 22.24
N THR A 125 -11.11 -30.35 22.70
CA THR A 125 -10.75 -31.43 23.66
C THR A 125 -10.51 -30.88 25.07
N ASN A 126 -10.10 -29.64 25.22
CA ASN A 126 -9.81 -29.01 26.48
C ASN A 126 -10.42 -27.61 26.55
N VAL A 127 -11.11 -27.30 27.65
CA VAL A 127 -11.61 -25.96 27.96
C VAL A 127 -11.08 -25.58 29.34
N ILE A 128 -10.27 -24.52 29.41
CA ILE A 128 -9.68 -24.06 30.66
C ILE A 128 -10.17 -22.64 30.94
N ARG A 129 -10.80 -22.45 32.09
CA ARG A 129 -11.17 -21.13 32.62
C ARG A 129 -10.10 -20.71 33.62
N MET A 130 -9.55 -19.50 33.49
CA MET A 130 -8.44 -19.05 34.30
C MET A 130 -8.48 -17.55 34.61
N ALA A 131 -7.90 -17.18 35.72
CA ALA A 131 -7.73 -15.78 36.11
C ALA A 131 -6.81 -15.03 35.13
N THR A 132 -7.06 -13.74 34.94
CA THR A 132 -6.31 -12.88 33.98
C THR A 132 -4.97 -12.38 34.49
N ASN A 133 -4.61 -12.65 35.75
CA ASN A 133 -3.39 -12.13 36.36
C ASN A 133 -2.13 -12.67 35.67
N GLY A 134 -1.25 -11.75 35.28
CA GLY A 134 -0.03 -12.09 34.53
C GLY A 134 -0.24 -12.27 33.01
N LEU A 135 -1.48 -12.19 32.53
CA LEU A 135 -1.86 -12.31 31.13
C LEU A 135 -2.32 -10.96 30.53
N GLN A 136 -1.93 -9.85 31.17
CA GLN A 136 -2.26 -8.51 30.68
C GLN A 136 -1.70 -8.31 29.26
N GLY A 137 -2.59 -7.92 28.35
CA GLY A 137 -2.28 -7.74 26.94
C GLY A 137 -2.59 -8.94 26.04
N LEU A 138 -2.94 -10.10 26.59
CA LEU A 138 -3.53 -11.19 25.82
C LEU A 138 -4.95 -10.80 25.42
N ARG A 139 -5.27 -10.93 24.15
CA ARG A 139 -6.59 -10.59 23.57
C ARG A 139 -7.28 -11.86 23.12
N SER A 140 -8.58 -11.76 22.91
CA SER A 140 -9.31 -12.86 22.26
C SER A 140 -8.77 -13.12 20.84
N GLY A 141 -8.57 -14.39 20.47
CA GLY A 141 -8.06 -14.75 19.16
C GLY A 141 -7.34 -16.09 19.10
N PRO A 142 -6.70 -16.40 17.94
CA PRO A 142 -5.97 -17.64 17.72
C PRO A 142 -4.53 -17.54 18.25
N TYR A 143 -4.07 -18.55 19.00
CA TYR A 143 -2.71 -18.61 19.53
C TYR A 143 -2.11 -20.01 19.36
N PHE A 144 -0.83 -20.13 19.62
CA PHE A 144 -0.17 -21.41 19.83
C PHE A 144 0.26 -21.51 21.28
N TYR A 145 -0.24 -22.52 21.96
CA TYR A 145 0.14 -22.83 23.33
C TYR A 145 1.30 -23.82 23.34
N GLN A 146 2.37 -23.49 24.05
CA GLN A 146 3.52 -24.36 24.26
C GLN A 146 4.25 -24.00 25.55
N GLU A 147 4.60 -24.99 26.36
CA GLU A 147 5.42 -24.82 27.57
C GLU A 147 4.91 -23.69 28.49
N ALA A 148 3.63 -23.71 28.79
CA ALA A 148 2.96 -22.70 29.61
C ALA A 148 3.07 -21.27 29.04
N SER A 149 3.15 -21.14 27.73
CA SER A 149 3.27 -19.87 27.03
C SER A 149 2.33 -19.79 25.84
N PHE A 150 1.82 -18.58 25.59
CA PHE A 150 1.03 -18.26 24.41
C PHE A 150 1.89 -17.52 23.40
N HIS A 151 1.83 -17.94 22.16
CA HIS A 151 2.53 -17.34 21.02
C HIS A 151 1.54 -16.86 19.98
N HIS A 152 1.79 -15.68 19.39
CA HIS A 152 1.04 -15.26 18.21
C HIS A 152 1.21 -16.26 17.07
N MET A 153 0.13 -16.48 16.33
CA MET A 153 0.15 -17.26 15.10
C MET A 153 0.04 -16.32 13.89
N TYR A 154 0.93 -16.53 12.95
CA TYR A 154 0.94 -15.83 11.66
C TYR A 154 0.56 -16.83 10.59
N ARG A 155 -0.43 -16.51 9.77
CA ARG A 155 -0.69 -17.32 8.57
C ARG A 155 0.34 -16.99 7.51
N VAL A 156 0.92 -18.02 6.91
CA VAL A 156 1.94 -17.89 5.87
C VAL A 156 1.26 -17.92 4.51
N PHE A 157 1.33 -16.81 3.79
CA PHE A 157 0.82 -16.68 2.43
C PHE A 157 1.96 -16.65 1.43
N PRO A 158 1.85 -17.31 0.27
CA PRO A 158 2.86 -17.23 -0.77
C PRO A 158 2.87 -15.84 -1.43
N ASP A 159 4.08 -15.31 -1.71
CA ASP A 159 4.28 -14.11 -2.54
C ASP A 159 4.31 -14.51 -4.03
N SER A 160 3.18 -15.01 -4.53
CA SER A 160 3.05 -15.57 -5.89
C SER A 160 3.37 -14.56 -7.00
N GLN A 161 3.22 -13.27 -6.73
CA GLN A 161 3.53 -12.19 -7.69
C GLN A 161 4.91 -11.56 -7.46
N SER A 162 5.69 -12.09 -6.51
CA SER A 162 7.03 -11.58 -6.21
C SER A 162 7.05 -10.08 -5.89
N ALA A 163 6.04 -9.61 -5.16
CA ALA A 163 5.86 -8.20 -4.83
C ALA A 163 6.75 -7.75 -3.65
N PHE A 164 7.03 -8.66 -2.71
CA PHE A 164 7.74 -8.35 -1.48
C PHE A 164 9.26 -8.42 -1.65
N PHE A 165 9.94 -7.43 -1.08
CA PHE A 165 11.37 -7.44 -0.84
C PHE A 165 11.69 -8.25 0.43
N SER A 166 10.93 -8.00 1.49
CA SER A 166 11.01 -8.73 2.75
C SER A 166 9.66 -8.75 3.47
N ALA A 167 9.38 -9.85 4.16
CA ALA A 167 8.30 -9.91 5.13
C ALA A 167 8.76 -9.30 6.46
N ILE A 168 7.84 -8.68 7.18
CA ILE A 168 8.11 -8.05 8.47
C ILE A 168 7.07 -8.56 9.48
N ALA A 169 7.56 -8.99 10.63
CA ALA A 169 6.75 -9.22 11.82
C ALA A 169 7.17 -8.24 12.93
N GLN A 170 6.25 -7.85 13.77
CA GLN A 170 6.55 -7.07 14.94
C GLN A 170 6.67 -7.99 16.16
N ASN A 171 7.77 -7.88 16.91
CA ASN A 171 7.91 -8.59 18.17
C ASN A 171 6.83 -8.13 19.15
N PRO A 172 6.01 -9.04 19.69
CA PRO A 172 4.84 -8.67 20.47
C PRO A 172 5.19 -8.03 21.83
N ILE A 173 6.41 -8.23 22.32
CA ILE A 173 6.86 -7.69 23.62
C ILE A 173 7.63 -6.39 23.44
N SER A 174 8.68 -6.40 22.60
CA SER A 174 9.56 -5.26 22.42
C SER A 174 9.04 -4.22 21.43
N GLY A 175 8.08 -4.59 20.58
CA GLY A 175 7.61 -3.77 19.48
C GLY A 175 8.61 -3.62 18.34
N GLN A 176 9.77 -4.27 18.40
CA GLN A 176 10.79 -4.22 17.35
C GLN A 176 10.32 -4.93 16.09
N PHE A 177 10.70 -4.39 14.94
CA PHE A 177 10.48 -5.04 13.65
C PHE A 177 11.54 -6.10 13.38
N ILE A 178 11.10 -7.28 12.97
CA ILE A 178 11.92 -8.42 12.59
C ILE A 178 11.71 -8.67 11.11
N GLU A 179 12.80 -8.66 10.33
CA GLU A 179 12.78 -8.86 8.88
C GLU A 179 13.11 -10.30 8.52
N HIS A 180 12.40 -10.84 7.54
CA HIS A 180 12.60 -12.18 7.02
C HIS A 180 12.85 -12.15 5.51
N ARG A 181 14.01 -12.70 5.09
CA ARG A 181 14.45 -12.83 3.69
C ARG A 181 15.18 -14.16 3.49
N PRO A 182 15.19 -14.76 2.29
CA PRO A 182 14.45 -14.35 1.09
C PRO A 182 12.95 -14.57 1.26
N THR A 183 12.14 -13.79 0.51
CA THR A 183 10.70 -13.79 0.67
C THR A 183 10.04 -14.44 -0.52
N ASP A 184 9.65 -15.66 -0.38
CA ASP A 184 8.67 -16.35 -1.22
C ASP A 184 7.31 -16.48 -0.50
N HIS A 185 7.28 -16.03 0.78
CA HIS A 185 6.11 -16.07 1.66
C HIS A 185 6.06 -14.85 2.58
N VAL A 186 4.86 -14.47 2.97
CA VAL A 186 4.61 -13.40 3.95
C VAL A 186 3.85 -13.97 5.13
N ALA A 187 4.40 -13.79 6.33
CA ALA A 187 3.75 -14.17 7.57
C ALA A 187 2.82 -13.04 8.05
N VAL A 188 1.53 -13.28 8.05
CA VAL A 188 0.49 -12.29 8.29
C VAL A 188 -0.14 -12.52 9.66
N PRO A 189 -0.12 -11.54 10.59
CA PRO A 189 -0.72 -11.67 11.91
C PRO A 189 -2.25 -11.66 11.85
N SER A 190 -2.90 -12.29 12.83
CA SER A 190 -4.35 -12.16 13.00
C SER A 190 -4.75 -10.70 13.27
N ARG A 191 -5.88 -10.28 12.68
CA ARG A 191 -6.48 -8.96 12.94
C ARG A 191 -6.96 -8.84 14.39
N LEU A 192 -7.29 -9.97 15.01
CA LEU A 192 -7.80 -10.04 16.39
C LEU A 192 -6.75 -9.64 17.44
N TYR A 193 -5.46 -9.65 17.11
CA TYR A 193 -4.41 -9.15 18.02
C TYR A 193 -4.42 -7.63 18.15
N SER A 194 -5.00 -6.92 17.19
CA SER A 194 -5.13 -5.46 17.23
C SER A 194 -6.32 -5.08 18.12
N PRO A 195 -6.22 -3.99 18.91
CA PRO A 195 -7.37 -3.50 19.67
C PRO A 195 -8.49 -3.05 18.73
N PRO A 196 -9.75 -3.01 19.18
CA PRO A 196 -10.83 -2.46 18.37
C PRO A 196 -10.53 -1.04 17.89
N GLN A 197 -10.96 -0.72 16.67
CA GLN A 197 -10.80 0.63 16.14
C GLN A 197 -11.51 1.65 17.04
N ASN A 198 -10.81 2.75 17.30
CA ASN A 198 -11.32 3.85 18.11
C ASN A 198 -10.68 5.17 17.65
N SER A 199 -11.01 6.27 18.33
CA SER A 199 -10.49 7.60 17.98
C SER A 199 -8.96 7.75 18.06
N LYS A 200 -8.30 6.94 18.90
CA LYS A 200 -6.82 6.94 19.03
C LYS A 200 -6.16 5.99 18.05
N LEU A 201 -6.81 4.89 17.72
CA LEU A 201 -6.31 3.84 16.84
C LEU A 201 -7.29 3.59 15.67
N PRO A 202 -7.53 4.60 14.83
CA PRO A 202 -8.52 4.51 13.76
C PRO A 202 -8.15 3.54 12.63
N LEU A 203 -6.88 3.17 12.50
CA LEU A 203 -6.38 2.22 11.51
C LEU A 203 -6.05 0.85 12.11
N SER A 204 -6.52 0.58 13.34
CA SER A 204 -6.23 -0.64 14.07
C SER A 204 -6.59 -1.88 13.25
N GLY A 205 -5.62 -2.80 13.12
CA GLY A 205 -5.78 -4.07 12.40
C GLY A 205 -5.71 -3.96 10.87
N LEU A 206 -5.64 -2.76 10.28
CA LEU A 206 -5.38 -2.62 8.85
C LEU A 206 -3.92 -2.96 8.56
N ARG A 207 -3.70 -3.90 7.64
CA ARG A 207 -2.37 -4.38 7.26
C ARG A 207 -1.85 -3.60 6.07
N PHE A 208 -0.60 -3.13 6.16
CA PHE A 208 0.01 -2.40 5.05
C PHE A 208 1.41 -2.90 4.71
N ALA A 209 1.81 -2.65 3.46
CA ALA A 209 3.15 -2.85 2.96
C ALA A 209 3.81 -1.52 2.62
N SER A 210 5.12 -1.43 2.81
CA SER A 210 5.91 -0.22 2.58
C SER A 210 6.85 -0.38 1.40
N LYS A 211 6.81 0.52 0.42
CA LYS A 211 7.84 0.61 -0.62
C LYS A 211 9.23 0.68 0.03
N ASP A 212 10.20 -0.08 -0.49
CA ASP A 212 11.54 -0.17 0.10
C ASP A 212 12.43 1.06 -0.20
N VAL A 213 11.82 2.22 -0.17
CA VAL A 213 12.45 3.55 -0.10
C VAL A 213 12.19 4.22 1.24
N PHE A 214 11.27 3.67 2.06
CA PHE A 214 10.97 4.17 3.39
C PHE A 214 11.72 3.37 4.44
N ASP A 215 12.40 4.08 5.32
CA ASP A 215 13.12 3.48 6.44
C ASP A 215 12.14 2.86 7.45
N VAL A 216 12.56 1.71 8.00
CA VAL A 216 11.87 1.03 9.12
C VAL A 216 12.90 0.81 10.21
N ALA A 217 12.57 1.21 11.43
CA ALA A 217 13.47 1.13 12.58
C ALA A 217 14.02 -0.29 12.78
N GLY A 218 15.34 -0.39 12.97
CA GLY A 218 16.06 -1.65 13.11
C GLY A 218 16.35 -2.39 11.81
N LEU A 219 15.81 -1.95 10.67
CA LEU A 219 15.97 -2.61 9.37
C LEU A 219 16.79 -1.74 8.41
N LYS A 220 17.41 -2.39 7.42
CA LYS A 220 18.08 -1.71 6.31
C LYS A 220 17.07 -1.35 5.22
N THR A 221 17.41 -0.34 4.42
CA THR A 221 16.66 0.06 3.21
C THR A 221 17.51 -0.25 1.99
N SER A 222 16.93 -0.87 0.95
CA SER A 222 17.66 -1.18 -0.28
C SER A 222 17.48 -0.12 -1.36
N ALA A 223 16.39 0.61 -1.36
CA ALA A 223 16.01 1.51 -2.46
C ALA A 223 16.08 0.81 -3.83
N GLY A 224 15.81 -0.50 -3.90
CA GLY A 224 15.90 -1.31 -5.11
C GLY A 224 17.35 -1.65 -5.55
N SER A 225 18.37 -1.39 -4.72
CA SER A 225 19.78 -1.61 -5.02
C SER A 225 20.46 -2.51 -3.98
N ARG A 226 21.09 -3.61 -4.43
CA ARG A 226 21.91 -4.47 -3.56
C ARG A 226 23.12 -3.72 -3.01
N SER A 227 23.78 -2.94 -3.84
CA SER A 227 24.95 -2.17 -3.41
C SER A 227 24.59 -1.13 -2.35
N PHE A 228 23.42 -0.48 -2.49
CA PHE A 228 22.92 0.45 -1.47
C PHE A 228 22.56 -0.29 -0.18
N PHE A 229 21.92 -1.44 -0.28
CA PHE A 229 21.60 -2.29 0.87
C PHE A 229 22.86 -2.78 1.61
N GLU A 230 23.92 -3.18 0.88
CA GLU A 230 25.18 -3.61 1.47
C GLU A 230 25.82 -2.49 2.31
N LEU A 231 25.83 -1.26 1.79
CA LEU A 231 26.40 -0.10 2.46
C LEU A 231 25.54 0.44 3.61
N SER A 232 24.21 0.22 3.55
CA SER A 232 23.28 0.76 4.54
C SER A 232 23.41 0.05 5.89
N ASP A 233 23.32 0.83 6.97
CA ASP A 233 23.12 0.30 8.33
C ASP A 233 21.62 0.19 8.66
N PRO A 234 21.26 -0.64 9.66
CA PRO A 234 19.91 -0.64 10.21
C PRO A 234 19.51 0.76 10.69
N LYS A 235 18.31 1.18 10.35
CA LYS A 235 17.88 2.56 10.59
C LYS A 235 17.50 2.79 12.06
N PRO A 236 17.91 3.90 12.67
CA PRO A 236 17.59 4.17 14.08
C PRO A 236 16.11 4.45 14.32
N LYS A 237 15.40 4.95 13.31
CA LYS A 237 13.95 5.20 13.35
C LYS A 237 13.30 4.97 12.00
N SER A 238 12.01 4.70 12.02
CA SER A 238 11.20 4.57 10.80
C SER A 238 10.96 5.92 10.14
N ALA A 239 10.68 5.91 8.83
CA ALA A 239 10.21 7.08 8.10
C ALA A 239 8.94 7.66 8.73
N PHE A 240 8.75 8.98 8.63
CA PHE A 240 7.61 9.67 9.23
C PHE A 240 6.26 9.01 8.92
N ILE A 241 6.02 8.68 7.64
CA ILE A 241 4.78 8.04 7.20
C ILE A 241 4.58 6.65 7.87
N VAL A 242 5.64 5.85 7.99
CA VAL A 242 5.59 4.54 8.66
C VAL A 242 5.29 4.70 10.15
N GLN A 243 6.00 5.64 10.83
CA GLN A 243 5.75 5.92 12.23
C GLN A 243 4.30 6.33 12.49
N LYS A 244 3.78 7.24 11.67
CA LYS A 244 2.42 7.75 11.84
C LYS A 244 1.37 6.68 11.61
N LEU A 245 1.50 5.87 10.56
CA LEU A 245 0.58 4.76 10.28
C LEU A 245 0.57 3.72 11.41
N THR A 246 1.74 3.34 11.90
CA THR A 246 1.83 2.40 13.03
C THR A 246 1.28 2.99 14.34
N ALA A 247 1.52 4.27 14.60
CA ALA A 247 0.95 4.97 15.76
C ALA A 247 -0.59 5.07 15.69
N LEU A 248 -1.18 5.07 14.50
CA LEU A 248 -2.62 5.03 14.26
C LEU A 248 -3.21 3.59 14.32
N GLY A 249 -2.37 2.59 14.60
CA GLY A 249 -2.76 1.19 14.77
C GLY A 249 -2.64 0.31 13.53
N ALA A 250 -2.15 0.82 12.39
CA ALA A 250 -1.92 -0.01 11.21
C ALA A 250 -0.73 -0.96 11.42
N VAL A 251 -0.80 -2.14 10.81
CA VAL A 251 0.16 -3.24 10.98
C VAL A 251 1.04 -3.37 9.74
N LEU A 252 2.34 -3.08 9.88
CA LEU A 252 3.31 -3.27 8.81
C LEU A 252 3.63 -4.77 8.65
N VAL A 253 3.41 -5.31 7.44
CA VAL A 253 3.62 -6.74 7.15
C VAL A 253 4.81 -7.02 6.23
N GLY A 254 5.38 -5.98 5.61
CA GLY A 254 6.57 -6.17 4.77
C GLY A 254 6.99 -4.93 4.02
N LYS A 255 8.22 -5.00 3.48
CA LYS A 255 8.71 -4.07 2.46
C LYS A 255 8.46 -4.66 1.08
N VAL A 256 8.03 -3.83 0.14
CA VAL A 256 7.72 -4.21 -1.23
C VAL A 256 8.72 -3.61 -2.21
N LYS A 257 8.94 -4.32 -3.31
CA LYS A 257 9.96 -3.99 -4.31
C LYS A 257 9.64 -2.72 -5.08
N ASN A 258 10.68 -2.03 -5.44
CA ASN A 258 10.68 -0.87 -6.33
C ASN A 258 11.86 -0.93 -7.28
N THR A 259 11.81 -0.18 -8.38
CA THR A 259 12.93 0.01 -9.30
C THR A 259 14.14 0.59 -8.57
N GLN A 260 15.34 0.34 -9.09
CA GLN A 260 16.57 0.83 -8.48
C GLN A 260 16.50 2.36 -8.31
N PHE A 261 16.64 2.83 -7.06
CA PHE A 261 16.54 4.24 -6.65
C PHE A 261 15.21 4.92 -7.01
N ALA A 262 14.12 4.15 -7.12
CA ALA A 262 12.81 4.64 -7.54
C ALA A 262 12.81 5.33 -8.92
N ASN A 263 13.79 5.04 -9.76
CA ASN A 263 13.89 5.49 -11.14
C ASN A 263 13.10 4.54 -12.05
N GLY A 264 12.46 5.04 -13.09
CA GLY A 264 11.68 4.21 -14.00
C GLY A 264 12.56 3.21 -14.77
N GLU A 265 12.30 1.92 -14.60
CA GLU A 265 12.95 0.81 -15.29
C GLU A 265 11.90 -0.09 -15.94
N ASP A 266 12.15 -0.54 -17.15
CA ASP A 266 11.33 -1.59 -17.74
C ASP A 266 11.58 -2.93 -17.04
N PRO A 267 10.60 -3.86 -17.04
CA PRO A 267 10.72 -5.13 -16.33
C PRO A 267 11.96 -5.95 -16.68
N GLN A 268 12.48 -5.84 -17.91
CA GLN A 268 13.70 -6.54 -18.35
C GLN A 268 15.00 -5.92 -17.83
N GLU A 269 14.95 -4.72 -17.29
CA GLU A 269 16.12 -4.00 -16.78
C GLU A 269 16.37 -4.26 -15.28
N TRP A 270 15.44 -4.91 -14.60
CA TRP A 270 15.59 -5.27 -13.19
C TRP A 270 16.61 -6.40 -13.02
N ILE A 271 17.81 -6.05 -12.55
CA ILE A 271 18.92 -6.99 -12.37
C ILE A 271 19.11 -7.37 -10.90
N ASP A 272 19.16 -6.38 -10.00
CA ASP A 272 19.40 -6.61 -8.57
C ASP A 272 18.27 -7.43 -7.92
N TYR A 273 17.03 -7.14 -8.28
CA TYR A 273 15.84 -7.83 -7.80
C TYR A 273 14.90 -8.14 -8.96
N ARG A 274 14.15 -9.22 -8.85
CA ARG A 274 13.17 -9.58 -9.88
C ARG A 274 12.00 -8.59 -9.86
N CYS A 275 11.63 -8.08 -11.05
CA CYS A 275 10.43 -7.27 -11.23
C CYS A 275 9.16 -8.06 -10.79
N PRO A 276 8.26 -7.47 -10.02
CA PRO A 276 6.97 -8.06 -9.68
C PRO A 276 6.14 -8.43 -10.92
N TRP A 277 5.17 -9.32 -10.74
CA TRP A 277 4.23 -9.71 -11.79
C TRP A 277 2.93 -8.91 -11.64
N ASN A 278 2.44 -8.37 -12.75
CA ASN A 278 1.11 -7.77 -12.77
C ASN A 278 0.06 -8.89 -12.77
N PRO A 279 -0.88 -8.95 -11.79
CA PRO A 279 -1.85 -10.03 -11.74
C PRO A 279 -2.97 -9.92 -12.77
N ARG A 280 -3.08 -8.76 -13.47
CA ARG A 280 -4.20 -8.46 -14.36
C ARG A 280 -4.08 -9.15 -15.72
N GLY A 281 -5.24 -9.42 -16.31
CA GLY A 281 -5.32 -10.07 -17.61
C GLY A 281 -4.62 -11.43 -17.62
N ASP A 282 -3.75 -11.63 -18.59
CA ASP A 282 -2.95 -12.85 -18.75
C ASP A 282 -1.83 -13.04 -17.69
N GLY A 283 -1.66 -12.07 -16.78
CA GLY A 283 -0.62 -12.10 -15.76
C GLY A 283 0.78 -11.78 -16.29
N TYR A 284 0.91 -11.37 -17.55
CA TYR A 284 2.21 -11.10 -18.19
C TYR A 284 2.39 -9.64 -18.61
N GLN A 285 1.56 -8.76 -18.08
CA GLN A 285 1.65 -7.33 -18.34
C GLN A 285 2.75 -6.68 -17.49
N ASN A 286 3.25 -5.53 -17.96
CA ASN A 286 4.13 -4.65 -17.18
C ASN A 286 3.38 -4.16 -15.93
N PRO A 287 3.95 -4.30 -14.71
CA PRO A 287 3.33 -3.76 -13.49
C PRO A 287 3.45 -2.25 -13.37
N ASP A 288 4.19 -1.62 -14.28
CA ASP A 288 4.61 -0.22 -14.28
C ASP A 288 5.46 0.18 -13.06
N THR A 289 5.98 1.40 -13.01
CA THR A 289 7.06 1.81 -12.12
C THR A 289 6.78 3.17 -11.47
N SER A 290 7.47 3.50 -10.39
CA SER A 290 8.52 2.81 -9.66
C SER A 290 8.01 2.08 -8.40
N SER A 291 6.73 2.31 -7.96
CA SER A 291 6.13 1.61 -6.81
C SER A 291 5.47 0.29 -7.22
N SER A 292 6.14 -0.47 -8.11
CA SER A 292 5.62 -1.69 -8.72
C SER A 292 5.16 -2.71 -7.70
N GLY A 293 5.99 -2.99 -6.69
CA GLY A 293 5.65 -3.94 -5.63
C GLY A 293 4.48 -3.49 -4.75
N SER A 294 4.33 -2.16 -4.51
CA SER A 294 3.21 -1.63 -3.73
C SER A 294 1.88 -1.88 -4.44
N ALA A 295 1.80 -1.53 -5.72
CA ALA A 295 0.59 -1.75 -6.51
C ALA A 295 0.32 -3.26 -6.71
N THR A 296 1.35 -4.07 -7.01
CA THR A 296 1.22 -5.52 -7.18
C THR A 296 0.72 -6.20 -5.91
N ALA A 297 1.26 -5.86 -4.75
CA ALA A 297 0.82 -6.46 -3.49
C ALA A 297 -0.66 -6.17 -3.21
N VAL A 298 -1.10 -4.92 -3.42
CA VAL A 298 -2.50 -4.50 -3.23
C VAL A 298 -3.43 -5.15 -4.25
N SER A 299 -3.05 -5.19 -5.53
CA SER A 299 -3.87 -5.79 -6.58
C SER A 299 -3.96 -7.32 -6.51
N SER A 300 -3.03 -7.98 -5.81
CA SER A 300 -2.93 -9.44 -5.78
C SER A 300 -3.45 -10.06 -4.49
N TYR A 301 -3.14 -9.47 -3.33
CA TYR A 301 -3.32 -10.16 -2.04
C TYR A 301 -4.52 -9.63 -1.26
N PRO A 302 -5.59 -10.44 -1.10
CA PRO A 302 -6.81 -10.01 -0.39
C PRO A 302 -6.57 -9.68 1.09
N TRP A 303 -5.55 -10.28 1.71
CA TRP A 303 -5.19 -10.08 3.11
C TRP A 303 -4.46 -8.74 3.38
N LEU A 304 -4.00 -8.02 2.34
CA LEU A 304 -3.37 -6.70 2.43
C LEU A 304 -4.41 -5.61 2.17
N ASP A 305 -4.53 -4.63 3.04
CA ASP A 305 -5.54 -3.58 2.94
C ASP A 305 -5.05 -2.40 2.08
N PHE A 306 -3.78 -1.98 2.28
CA PHE A 306 -3.17 -0.90 1.52
C PHE A 306 -1.66 -1.03 1.43
N ALA A 307 -1.04 -0.23 0.57
CA ALA A 307 0.41 -0.07 0.53
C ALA A 307 0.78 1.41 0.37
N ILE A 308 1.96 1.77 0.87
CA ILE A 308 2.52 3.10 0.66
C ILE A 308 3.60 3.07 -0.41
N GLY A 309 3.67 4.16 -1.19
CA GLY A 309 4.67 4.38 -2.24
C GLY A 309 5.17 5.81 -2.24
N SER A 310 6.09 6.10 -3.15
CA SER A 310 6.59 7.45 -3.43
C SER A 310 6.36 7.81 -4.89
N ASP A 311 6.19 9.08 -5.17
CA ASP A 311 5.99 9.59 -6.51
C ASP A 311 6.86 10.80 -6.78
N THR A 312 7.62 10.76 -7.87
CA THR A 312 8.35 11.91 -8.42
C THR A 312 7.64 12.44 -9.66
N CYS A 313 7.37 11.56 -10.63
CA CYS A 313 6.76 11.90 -11.92
C CYS A 313 5.80 10.81 -12.43
N GLY A 314 4.97 10.23 -11.53
CA GLY A 314 4.00 9.20 -11.89
C GLY A 314 4.18 7.87 -11.16
N SER A 315 5.15 7.75 -10.23
CA SER A 315 5.47 6.48 -9.55
C SER A 315 4.37 5.95 -8.60
N ILE A 316 3.27 6.68 -8.41
CA ILE A 316 2.00 6.22 -7.83
C ILE A 316 0.97 6.01 -8.93
N ALA A 317 0.80 7.02 -9.79
CA ALA A 317 -0.25 7.04 -10.79
C ALA A 317 -0.09 5.89 -11.81
N CYS A 318 1.10 5.71 -12.37
CA CYS A 318 1.37 4.69 -13.38
C CYS A 318 1.12 3.25 -12.87
N PRO A 319 1.72 2.80 -11.74
CA PRO A 319 1.45 1.46 -11.24
C PRO A 319 -0.01 1.25 -10.79
N ALA A 320 -0.67 2.29 -10.26
CA ALA A 320 -2.09 2.19 -9.90
C ALA A 320 -2.96 1.97 -11.14
N ALA A 321 -2.69 2.71 -12.21
CA ALA A 321 -3.40 2.59 -13.48
C ALA A 321 -3.16 1.25 -14.17
N ALA A 322 -1.90 0.84 -14.30
CA ALA A 322 -1.53 -0.45 -14.91
C ALA A 322 -2.18 -1.66 -14.22
N GLN A 323 -2.49 -1.52 -12.94
CA GLN A 323 -3.07 -2.60 -12.13
C GLN A 323 -4.53 -2.37 -11.74
N GLY A 324 -5.14 -1.28 -12.22
CA GLY A 324 -6.56 -0.98 -12.02
C GLY A 324 -6.96 -0.96 -10.55
N ILE A 325 -6.20 -0.24 -9.72
CA ILE A 325 -6.49 -0.01 -8.31
C ILE A 325 -6.57 1.49 -8.03
N PHE A 326 -7.13 1.87 -6.89
CA PHE A 326 -7.08 3.25 -6.44
C PHE A 326 -5.66 3.61 -6.02
N GLY A 327 -5.14 4.73 -6.53
CA GLY A 327 -3.87 5.30 -6.16
C GLY A 327 -4.02 6.78 -5.86
N LEU A 328 -3.44 7.25 -4.76
CA LEU A 328 -3.38 8.67 -4.43
C LEU A 328 -1.93 9.13 -4.36
N ARG A 329 -1.54 10.02 -5.26
CA ARG A 329 -0.39 10.90 -5.07
C ARG A 329 -0.82 12.05 -4.17
N LEU A 330 -0.17 12.23 -3.03
CA LEU A 330 -0.44 13.36 -2.14
C LEU A 330 0.08 14.68 -2.73
N SER A 331 -0.49 15.80 -2.30
CA SER A 331 0.07 17.12 -2.55
C SER A 331 1.53 17.18 -2.11
N THR A 332 2.39 17.79 -2.91
CA THR A 332 3.80 17.95 -2.54
C THR A 332 3.90 18.80 -1.26
N GLY A 333 4.58 18.28 -0.23
CA GLY A 333 4.67 18.92 1.07
C GLY A 333 3.56 18.60 2.07
N ALA A 334 2.57 17.77 1.70
CA ALA A 334 1.52 17.33 2.63
C ALA A 334 2.05 16.50 3.79
N LEU A 335 3.15 15.75 3.57
CA LEU A 335 3.86 14.97 4.58
C LEU A 335 5.35 15.28 4.59
N PRO A 336 6.01 15.24 5.76
CA PRO A 336 7.47 15.26 5.83
C PRO A 336 8.09 14.04 5.13
N HIS A 337 9.21 14.24 4.43
CA HIS A 337 9.98 13.17 3.76
C HIS A 337 11.05 12.53 4.66
N GLU A 338 11.01 12.77 5.96
CA GLU A 338 11.99 12.24 6.89
C GLU A 338 12.01 10.71 6.87
N GLY A 339 13.20 10.13 6.65
CA GLY A 339 13.40 8.68 6.52
C GLY A 339 12.96 8.09 5.19
N ALA A 340 12.69 8.89 4.16
CA ALA A 340 12.44 8.44 2.81
C ALA A 340 13.65 8.68 1.90
N PHE A 341 14.01 7.71 1.05
CA PHE A 341 14.90 7.97 -0.06
C PHE A 341 14.19 8.86 -1.08
N THR A 342 14.72 10.04 -1.31
CA THR A 342 14.14 11.05 -2.22
C THR A 342 15.04 11.26 -3.43
N ILE A 343 14.42 11.36 -4.62
CA ILE A 343 15.08 11.71 -5.87
C ILE A 343 15.12 13.24 -6.02
N SER A 344 13.97 13.89 -5.90
CA SER A 344 13.84 15.32 -6.13
C SER A 344 13.02 15.98 -5.03
N LYS A 345 13.66 16.77 -4.20
CA LYS A 345 12.98 17.57 -3.17
C LYS A 345 11.88 18.50 -3.69
N TYR A 346 11.84 18.73 -5.00
CA TYR A 346 10.86 19.61 -5.64
C TYR A 346 9.62 18.88 -6.17
N LEU A 347 9.76 17.58 -6.47
CA LEU A 347 8.71 16.78 -7.12
C LEU A 347 8.18 15.68 -6.23
N ASP A 348 9.02 15.13 -5.35
CA ASP A 348 8.71 13.94 -4.58
C ASP A 348 7.56 14.16 -3.60
N THR A 349 6.72 13.16 -3.49
CA THR A 349 5.72 13.05 -2.45
C THR A 349 5.45 11.57 -2.13
N SER A 350 4.80 11.31 -1.02
CA SER A 350 4.28 9.98 -0.67
C SER A 350 2.94 9.73 -1.35
N GLY A 351 2.54 8.47 -1.43
CA GLY A 351 1.22 8.09 -1.91
C GLY A 351 0.74 6.76 -1.35
N ILE A 352 -0.52 6.46 -1.61
CA ILE A 352 -1.23 5.32 -1.04
C ILE A 352 -1.92 4.55 -2.14
N PHE A 353 -1.85 3.22 -2.09
CA PHE A 353 -2.55 2.29 -2.96
C PHE A 353 -3.57 1.50 -2.17
N THR A 354 -4.79 1.37 -2.69
CA THR A 354 -5.84 0.53 -2.10
C THR A 354 -6.71 -0.11 -3.17
N ARG A 355 -7.46 -1.16 -2.77
CA ARG A 355 -8.54 -1.69 -3.61
C ARG A 355 -9.88 -0.99 -3.38
N SER A 356 -10.02 -0.20 -2.31
CA SER A 356 -11.26 0.46 -1.91
C SER A 356 -11.07 1.95 -1.74
N ILE A 357 -12.00 2.75 -2.28
CA ILE A 357 -12.02 4.19 -2.08
C ILE A 357 -12.22 4.56 -0.61
N ASP A 358 -13.01 3.78 0.14
CA ASP A 358 -13.28 4.04 1.55
C ASP A 358 -12.02 3.85 2.40
N ILE A 359 -11.23 2.80 2.12
CA ILE A 359 -9.93 2.58 2.80
C ILE A 359 -8.95 3.70 2.41
N LEU A 360 -8.91 4.11 1.13
CA LEU A 360 -8.06 5.22 0.70
C LEU A 360 -8.40 6.51 1.44
N HIS A 361 -9.70 6.84 1.51
CA HIS A 361 -10.19 8.02 2.22
C HIS A 361 -9.87 7.95 3.73
N LEU A 362 -10.16 6.83 4.39
CA LEU A 362 -9.89 6.63 5.81
C LEU A 362 -8.39 6.80 6.13
N VAL A 363 -7.53 6.07 5.42
CA VAL A 363 -6.08 6.09 5.67
C VAL A 363 -5.53 7.50 5.42
N THR A 364 -5.90 8.15 4.31
CA THR A 364 -5.43 9.49 3.97
C THR A 364 -5.86 10.53 4.98
N SER A 365 -7.15 10.53 5.36
CA SER A 365 -7.71 11.49 6.31
C SER A 365 -6.99 11.41 7.65
N LYS A 366 -6.73 10.20 8.15
CA LYS A 366 -6.02 10.00 9.42
C LYS A 366 -4.52 10.27 9.31
N LEU A 367 -3.93 9.96 8.19
CA LEU A 367 -2.51 10.25 7.92
C LEU A 367 -2.23 11.75 7.85
N LEU A 368 -3.11 12.54 7.25
CA LEU A 368 -2.92 13.98 7.09
C LEU A 368 -3.37 14.81 8.32
N GLU A 369 -4.12 14.22 9.25
CA GLU A 369 -4.58 14.89 10.46
C GLU A 369 -3.39 15.42 11.28
N GLY A 370 -3.30 16.76 11.43
CA GLY A 370 -2.28 17.44 12.24
C GLY A 370 -0.87 17.47 11.67
N THR A 371 -0.64 17.21 10.37
CA THR A 371 0.72 17.04 9.81
C THR A 371 1.35 18.28 9.21
N SER A 372 0.62 19.22 8.64
CA SER A 372 1.18 20.42 8.01
C SER A 372 0.17 21.56 7.91
N GLU A 373 0.63 22.78 7.53
CA GLU A 373 -0.27 23.86 7.16
C GLU A 373 -1.11 23.52 5.92
N LEU A 374 -0.57 22.74 4.99
CA LEU A 374 -1.31 22.20 3.84
C LEU A 374 -2.33 21.13 4.26
N GLY A 375 -2.06 20.37 5.33
CA GLY A 375 -2.97 19.39 5.92
C GLY A 375 -3.97 19.97 6.94
N ARG A 376 -3.90 21.25 7.25
CA ARG A 376 -4.94 21.97 8.02
C ARG A 376 -6.09 22.36 7.09
N SER A 377 -6.71 21.37 6.49
CA SER A 377 -8.00 21.61 5.84
C SER A 377 -9.00 22.06 6.89
N PRO A 378 -9.78 23.12 6.63
CA PRO A 378 -10.95 23.43 7.45
C PRO A 378 -11.82 22.18 7.60
N PRO A 379 -12.70 22.11 8.61
CA PRO A 379 -13.65 21.02 8.73
C PRO A 379 -14.37 20.78 7.40
N LEU A 380 -14.57 19.52 6.99
CA LEU A 380 -15.24 19.17 5.72
C LEU A 380 -16.61 19.84 5.55
N SER A 381 -17.26 20.22 6.66
CA SER A 381 -18.52 21.01 6.67
C SER A 381 -18.36 22.44 6.15
N GLU A 382 -17.13 22.97 6.11
CA GLU A 382 -16.82 24.34 5.69
C GLU A 382 -16.12 24.38 4.31
N ILE A 383 -15.86 23.21 3.71
CA ILE A 383 -15.14 23.09 2.44
C ILE A 383 -16.11 22.81 1.31
N GLN A 384 -16.00 23.55 0.22
CA GLN A 384 -16.67 23.18 -1.03
C GLN A 384 -16.01 21.92 -1.60
N THR A 385 -16.71 20.79 -1.53
CA THR A 385 -16.22 19.49 -2.03
C THR A 385 -16.73 19.17 -3.44
N ILE A 386 -17.70 19.89 -3.98
CA ILE A 386 -18.18 19.75 -5.36
C ILE A 386 -17.50 20.79 -6.23
N PRO A 387 -16.71 20.39 -7.23
CA PRO A 387 -16.03 21.33 -8.11
C PRO A 387 -17.05 22.09 -8.99
N SER A 388 -16.82 23.38 -9.18
CA SER A 388 -17.62 24.22 -10.08
C SER A 388 -17.07 24.22 -11.52
N ARG A 389 -15.92 23.57 -11.75
CA ARG A 389 -15.28 23.46 -13.05
C ARG A 389 -14.67 22.08 -13.24
N ILE A 390 -14.94 21.47 -14.42
CA ILE A 390 -14.35 20.20 -14.86
C ILE A 390 -13.52 20.50 -16.11
N VAL A 391 -12.20 20.38 -16.01
CA VAL A 391 -11.28 20.59 -17.13
C VAL A 391 -10.91 19.26 -17.74
N TYR A 392 -11.01 19.19 -19.06
CA TYR A 392 -10.71 18.06 -19.91
C TYR A 392 -9.59 18.44 -20.89
N PRO A 393 -8.35 17.96 -20.72
CA PRO A 393 -7.26 18.36 -21.60
C PRO A 393 -7.41 17.75 -22.98
N LYS A 394 -7.46 18.60 -23.99
CA LYS A 394 -7.68 18.22 -25.40
C LYS A 394 -6.58 17.28 -25.93
N SER A 395 -5.34 17.46 -25.51
CA SER A 395 -4.20 16.64 -25.91
C SER A 395 -4.24 15.19 -25.44
N SER A 396 -5.10 14.87 -24.45
CA SER A 396 -5.25 13.51 -23.94
C SER A 396 -6.18 12.61 -24.76
N PHE A 397 -6.64 13.08 -25.92
CA PHE A 397 -7.53 12.39 -26.86
C PHE A 397 -7.13 12.66 -28.32
N PRO A 398 -7.32 11.75 -29.25
CA PRO A 398 -8.10 10.52 -29.25
C PRO A 398 -7.30 9.30 -28.80
N HIS A 399 -8.03 8.28 -28.37
CA HIS A 399 -7.51 6.95 -28.06
C HIS A 399 -7.94 5.97 -29.14
N ASP A 400 -7.10 4.98 -29.42
CA ASP A 400 -7.34 4.02 -30.50
C ASP A 400 -8.31 2.87 -30.11
N ASN A 401 -8.83 2.89 -28.87
CA ASN A 401 -9.71 1.83 -28.37
C ASN A 401 -11.11 2.36 -28.08
N ASP A 402 -12.11 1.90 -28.84
CA ASP A 402 -13.50 2.35 -28.74
C ASP A 402 -14.12 2.08 -27.36
N GLU A 403 -13.86 0.92 -26.75
CA GLU A 403 -14.39 0.57 -25.42
C GLU A 403 -13.86 1.52 -24.33
N THR A 404 -12.61 1.93 -24.46
CA THR A 404 -11.99 2.91 -23.55
C THR A 404 -12.61 4.28 -23.72
N ILE A 405 -12.79 4.74 -24.97
CA ILE A 405 -13.43 6.03 -25.28
C ILE A 405 -14.83 6.07 -24.69
N GLU A 406 -15.63 5.04 -24.93
CA GLU A 406 -17.00 4.95 -24.39
C GLU A 406 -17.02 4.96 -22.85
N SER A 407 -16.10 4.25 -22.22
CA SER A 407 -16.04 4.16 -20.76
C SER A 407 -15.65 5.49 -20.15
N ILE A 408 -14.67 6.19 -20.71
CA ILE A 408 -14.24 7.52 -20.28
C ILE A 408 -15.35 8.54 -20.51
N ASP A 409 -15.99 8.55 -21.69
CA ASP A 409 -17.05 9.51 -21.98
C ASP A 409 -18.26 9.31 -21.05
N ARG A 410 -18.61 8.06 -20.77
CA ARG A 410 -19.64 7.71 -19.77
C ARG A 410 -19.28 8.23 -18.38
N PHE A 411 -18.02 8.05 -17.97
CA PHE A 411 -17.52 8.52 -16.69
C PHE A 411 -17.58 10.06 -16.60
N ILE A 412 -17.13 10.77 -17.65
CA ILE A 412 -17.17 12.24 -17.68
C ILE A 412 -18.60 12.76 -17.68
N LYS A 413 -19.52 12.17 -18.46
CA LYS A 413 -20.95 12.53 -18.44
C LYS A 413 -21.58 12.34 -17.06
N ALA A 414 -21.18 11.29 -16.34
CA ALA A 414 -21.62 11.08 -14.98
C ALA A 414 -21.07 12.16 -14.03
N LEU A 415 -19.82 12.60 -14.21
CA LEU A 415 -19.23 13.71 -13.46
C LEU A 415 -19.96 15.02 -13.74
N GLU A 416 -20.24 15.34 -15.01
CA GLU A 416 -20.99 16.55 -15.42
C GLU A 416 -22.37 16.59 -14.75
N SER A 417 -23.09 15.47 -14.79
CA SER A 417 -24.39 15.34 -14.15
C SER A 417 -24.31 15.47 -12.62
N PHE A 418 -23.31 14.86 -12.00
CA PHE A 418 -23.12 14.94 -10.54
C PHE A 418 -22.76 16.35 -10.07
N CYS A 419 -21.90 17.05 -10.80
CA CYS A 419 -21.46 18.41 -10.49
C CYS A 419 -22.45 19.48 -10.98
N SER A 420 -23.44 19.13 -11.80
CA SER A 420 -24.31 20.07 -12.52
C SER A 420 -23.52 21.12 -13.33
N THR A 421 -22.41 20.66 -13.96
CA THR A 421 -21.44 21.51 -14.66
C THR A 421 -20.91 20.76 -15.87
N GLU A 422 -20.96 21.37 -17.05
CA GLU A 422 -20.37 20.81 -18.27
C GLU A 422 -18.84 20.88 -18.24
N ARG A 423 -18.18 19.88 -18.86
CA ARG A 423 -16.74 19.89 -19.03
C ARG A 423 -16.26 21.07 -19.87
N THR A 424 -15.17 21.66 -19.50
CA THR A 424 -14.41 22.61 -20.34
C THR A 424 -13.29 21.85 -21.02
N THR A 425 -13.39 21.63 -22.33
CA THR A 425 -12.26 21.10 -23.11
C THR A 425 -11.23 22.20 -23.27
N LEU A 426 -10.02 21.96 -22.73
CA LEU A 426 -8.95 22.96 -22.69
C LEU A 426 -7.76 22.47 -23.53
N ASP A 427 -7.31 23.30 -24.47
CA ASP A 427 -5.97 23.16 -25.03
C ASP A 427 -4.99 23.90 -24.11
N ILE A 428 -4.19 23.11 -23.36
CA ILE A 428 -3.31 23.68 -22.33
C ILE A 428 -2.21 24.51 -22.95
N ASP A 429 -1.72 24.16 -24.15
CA ASP A 429 -0.70 24.93 -24.85
C ASP A 429 -1.25 26.27 -25.37
N GLU A 430 -2.43 26.27 -25.98
CA GLU A 430 -3.11 27.50 -26.40
C GLU A 430 -3.36 28.44 -25.20
N GLU A 431 -3.83 27.90 -24.08
CA GLU A 431 -4.08 28.71 -22.88
C GLU A 431 -2.78 29.22 -22.23
N TRP A 432 -1.70 28.42 -22.27
CA TRP A 432 -0.38 28.86 -21.83
C TRP A 432 0.13 30.03 -22.67
N ILE A 433 0.06 29.94 -24.00
CA ILE A 433 0.49 31.00 -24.91
C ILE A 433 -0.36 32.27 -24.72
N LYS A 434 -1.68 32.11 -24.51
CA LYS A 434 -2.62 33.22 -24.30
C LYS A 434 -2.36 33.97 -23.01
N THR A 435 -2.07 33.26 -21.92
CA THR A 435 -1.78 33.87 -20.62
C THR A 435 -0.38 34.45 -20.54
N ASP A 436 0.51 33.98 -21.42
CA ASP A 436 1.89 34.47 -21.58
C ASP A 436 2.62 34.74 -20.26
N PRO A 437 2.79 33.74 -19.40
CA PRO A 437 3.30 33.93 -18.05
C PRO A 437 4.73 34.50 -18.01
N HIS A 438 5.44 34.47 -19.13
CA HIS A 438 6.81 34.98 -19.28
C HIS A 438 6.94 36.18 -20.22
N GLY A 439 5.93 36.59 -20.96
CA GLY A 439 6.02 37.64 -21.96
C GLY A 439 6.73 37.24 -23.26
N HIS A 440 6.84 35.94 -23.54
CA HIS A 440 7.58 35.41 -24.70
C HIS A 440 6.70 34.75 -25.76
N LYS A 441 5.42 34.49 -25.46
CA LYS A 441 4.44 33.79 -26.34
C LYS A 441 4.98 32.46 -26.87
N LEU A 442 5.75 31.75 -26.06
CA LEU A 442 6.28 30.43 -26.40
C LEU A 442 5.30 29.32 -26.01
N SER A 443 5.29 28.24 -26.80
CA SER A 443 4.60 27.02 -26.47
C SER A 443 5.11 26.43 -25.14
N ILE A 444 4.21 25.87 -24.33
CA ILE A 444 4.54 25.14 -23.11
C ILE A 444 5.55 24.02 -23.38
N TYR A 445 5.44 23.34 -24.52
CA TYR A 445 6.36 22.29 -24.96
C TYR A 445 7.79 22.82 -25.19
N SER A 446 7.93 24.07 -25.63
CA SER A 446 9.22 24.72 -25.83
C SER A 446 9.79 25.27 -24.53
N GLU A 447 8.94 25.91 -23.74
CA GLU A 447 9.37 26.60 -22.52
C GLU A 447 9.69 25.64 -21.38
N LEU A 448 8.87 24.62 -21.16
CA LEU A 448 9.09 23.60 -20.13
C LEU A 448 9.83 22.36 -20.66
N LYS A 449 10.43 22.41 -21.85
CA LYS A 449 11.07 21.28 -22.54
C LYS A 449 11.99 20.46 -21.63
N THR A 450 12.80 21.13 -20.81
CA THR A 450 13.81 20.47 -19.96
C THR A 450 13.47 20.52 -18.47
N THR A 451 12.40 21.20 -18.09
CA THR A 451 12.10 21.49 -16.68
C THR A 451 11.95 20.23 -15.86
N THR A 452 11.07 19.31 -16.25
CA THR A 452 10.85 18.06 -15.52
C THR A 452 12.11 17.21 -15.49
N ALA A 453 12.80 17.08 -16.64
CA ALA A 453 14.04 16.32 -16.75
C ALA A 453 15.13 16.86 -15.82
N HIS A 454 15.38 18.17 -15.84
CA HIS A 454 16.41 18.77 -14.99
C HIS A 454 16.07 18.70 -13.51
N LEU A 455 14.79 18.88 -13.10
CA LEU A 455 14.34 18.70 -11.71
C LEU A 455 14.60 17.28 -11.21
N HIS A 456 14.36 16.29 -12.06
CA HIS A 456 14.61 14.88 -11.75
C HIS A 456 16.10 14.58 -11.71
N LEU A 457 16.85 14.90 -12.78
CA LEU A 457 18.26 14.56 -12.94
C LEU A 457 19.14 15.25 -11.89
N ALA A 458 18.88 16.53 -11.58
CA ALA A 458 19.64 17.24 -10.56
C ALA A 458 19.45 16.62 -9.17
N GLY A 459 18.21 16.29 -8.81
CA GLY A 459 17.93 15.64 -7.54
C GLY A 459 18.52 14.23 -7.48
N PHE A 460 18.42 13.46 -8.56
CA PHE A 460 19.02 12.14 -8.66
C PHE A 460 20.55 12.20 -8.46
N TYR A 461 21.23 13.16 -9.08
CA TYR A 461 22.66 13.36 -8.86
C TYR A 461 22.97 13.62 -7.39
N ASP A 462 22.21 14.54 -6.77
CA ASP A 462 22.41 14.91 -5.37
C ASP A 462 22.21 13.74 -4.41
N ALA A 463 21.29 12.81 -4.74
CA ALA A 463 21.02 11.60 -3.95
C ALA A 463 22.08 10.50 -4.15
N ILE A 464 22.59 10.33 -5.38
CA ILE A 464 23.41 9.14 -5.75
C ILE A 464 24.92 9.40 -5.60
N GLU A 465 25.40 10.61 -5.85
CA GLU A 465 26.84 10.88 -5.78
C GLU A 465 27.44 10.64 -4.37
N PRO A 466 26.81 11.04 -3.26
CA PRO A 466 27.29 10.70 -1.92
C PRO A 466 27.37 9.19 -1.68
N PHE A 467 26.35 8.44 -2.12
CA PHE A 467 26.33 6.99 -2.03
C PHE A 467 27.48 6.35 -2.83
N GLN A 468 27.67 6.76 -4.09
CA GLN A 468 28.75 6.21 -4.92
C GLN A 468 30.13 6.48 -4.30
N LYS A 469 30.34 7.68 -3.75
CA LYS A 469 31.59 8.07 -3.08
C LYS A 469 31.83 7.21 -1.84
N ALA A 470 30.82 7.04 -0.99
CA ALA A 470 30.90 6.21 0.21
C ALA A 470 31.18 4.73 -0.15
N TYR A 471 30.46 4.18 -1.14
CA TYR A 471 30.64 2.81 -1.59
C TYR A 471 32.06 2.55 -2.14
N ARG A 472 32.58 3.47 -2.98
CA ARG A 472 33.96 3.39 -3.49
C ARG A 472 34.99 3.45 -2.35
N SER A 473 34.77 4.30 -1.36
CA SER A 473 35.67 4.42 -0.21
C SER A 473 35.70 3.13 0.62
N THR A 474 34.53 2.50 0.81
CA THR A 474 34.40 1.29 1.65
C THR A 474 34.89 0.02 0.93
N TYR A 475 34.50 -0.16 -0.33
CA TYR A 475 34.69 -1.42 -1.04
C TYR A 475 35.76 -1.36 -2.15
N GLN A 476 36.40 -0.21 -2.41
CA GLN A 476 37.41 0.03 -3.43
C GLN A 476 36.93 -0.36 -4.86
N LYS A 477 35.61 -0.32 -5.10
CA LYS A 477 34.95 -0.60 -6.38
C LYS A 477 33.73 0.30 -6.56
N ASN A 478 33.27 0.46 -7.80
CA ASN A 478 32.01 1.16 -8.07
C ASN A 478 30.81 0.32 -7.64
N PRO A 479 29.74 0.93 -7.09
CA PRO A 479 28.47 0.24 -6.92
C PRO A 479 27.88 -0.11 -8.28
N TYR A 480 27.12 -1.20 -8.33
CA TYR A 480 26.34 -1.53 -9.51
C TYR A 480 25.18 -0.53 -9.66
N LEU A 481 25.07 0.04 -10.84
CA LEU A 481 23.91 0.78 -11.32
C LEU A 481 23.39 0.09 -12.58
N ASP A 482 22.07 -0.07 -12.67
CA ASP A 482 21.44 -0.54 -13.91
C ASP A 482 21.66 0.43 -15.08
N ARG A 483 21.23 0.03 -16.27
CA ARG A 483 21.40 0.83 -17.49
C ARG A 483 20.73 2.19 -17.36
N VAL A 484 19.48 2.23 -16.84
CA VAL A 484 18.69 3.47 -16.71
C VAL A 484 19.40 4.46 -15.78
N ASN A 485 19.79 4.00 -14.60
CA ASN A 485 20.46 4.82 -13.60
C ASN A 485 21.85 5.27 -14.08
N THR A 486 22.58 4.41 -14.80
CA THR A 486 23.87 4.76 -15.40
C THR A 486 23.73 5.90 -16.42
N GLU A 487 22.79 5.81 -17.34
CA GLU A 487 22.57 6.83 -18.37
C GLU A 487 22.01 8.12 -17.78
N LYS A 488 21.04 8.03 -16.87
CA LYS A 488 20.52 9.22 -16.17
C LYS A 488 21.60 9.94 -15.38
N LEU A 489 22.52 9.22 -14.73
CA LEU A 489 23.64 9.82 -14.01
C LEU A 489 24.61 10.56 -14.93
N LYS A 490 24.88 10.03 -16.15
CA LYS A 490 25.67 10.74 -17.16
C LYS A 490 25.03 12.09 -17.53
N LEU A 491 23.72 12.08 -17.79
CA LEU A 491 22.97 13.29 -18.10
C LEU A 491 22.89 14.26 -16.91
N ALA A 492 22.72 13.73 -15.71
CA ALA A 492 22.61 14.52 -14.48
C ALA A 492 23.87 15.37 -14.20
N ARG A 493 25.04 14.86 -14.58
CA ARG A 493 26.33 15.60 -14.48
C ARG A 493 26.43 16.80 -15.40
N LEU A 494 25.57 16.87 -16.42
CA LEU A 494 25.54 17.98 -17.36
C LEU A 494 24.60 19.11 -16.91
N VAL A 495 23.76 18.89 -15.90
CA VAL A 495 22.83 19.89 -15.38
C VAL A 495 23.59 20.95 -14.58
N THR A 496 23.67 22.15 -15.11
CA THR A 496 24.40 23.29 -14.52
C THR A 496 23.62 23.92 -13.34
N ILE A 497 24.29 24.80 -12.58
CA ILE A 497 23.62 25.58 -11.53
C ILE A 497 22.55 26.49 -12.14
N GLU A 498 22.85 27.10 -13.29
CA GLU A 498 21.93 27.98 -14.01
C GLU A 498 20.66 27.20 -14.46
N ASP A 499 20.83 25.97 -14.98
CA ASP A 499 19.72 25.08 -15.29
C ASP A 499 18.86 24.81 -14.06
N ARG A 500 19.49 24.54 -12.91
CA ARG A 500 18.77 24.29 -11.64
C ARG A 500 17.94 25.49 -11.21
N GLU A 501 18.46 26.69 -11.29
CA GLU A 501 17.73 27.91 -10.96
C GLU A 501 16.57 28.17 -11.95
N LYS A 502 16.84 27.99 -13.24
CA LYS A 502 15.84 28.13 -14.30
C LYS A 502 14.66 27.19 -14.09
N MET A 503 14.93 25.88 -13.86
CA MET A 503 13.88 24.90 -13.68
C MET A 503 13.00 25.15 -12.44
N VAL A 504 13.57 25.68 -11.36
CA VAL A 504 12.80 26.05 -10.15
C VAL A 504 11.85 27.20 -10.45
N ARG A 505 12.33 28.23 -11.17
CA ARG A 505 11.48 29.35 -11.62
C ARG A 505 10.37 28.87 -12.55
N GLN A 506 10.68 28.02 -13.54
CA GLN A 506 9.70 27.47 -14.48
C GLN A 506 8.65 26.60 -13.78
N LYS A 507 9.07 25.78 -12.79
CA LYS A 507 8.13 25.01 -11.96
C LYS A 507 7.15 25.93 -11.23
N ALA A 508 7.63 26.99 -10.60
CA ALA A 508 6.77 27.94 -9.88
C ALA A 508 5.77 28.64 -10.79
N LEU A 509 6.21 29.00 -12.01
CA LEU A 509 5.32 29.60 -13.02
C LEU A 509 4.25 28.63 -13.49
N PHE A 510 4.64 27.38 -13.78
CA PHE A 510 3.66 26.36 -14.16
C PHE A 510 2.67 26.07 -13.03
N ALA A 511 3.12 26.00 -11.78
CA ALA A 511 2.22 25.79 -10.64
C ALA A 511 1.20 26.93 -10.51
N ASN A 512 1.64 28.20 -10.68
CA ASN A 512 0.74 29.35 -10.67
C ASN A 512 -0.25 29.33 -11.86
N PHE A 513 0.21 28.95 -13.05
CA PHE A 513 -0.64 28.77 -14.22
C PHE A 513 -1.68 27.67 -13.98
N ALA A 514 -1.26 26.50 -13.53
CA ALA A 514 -2.17 25.38 -13.28
C ALA A 514 -3.25 25.75 -12.24
N GLN A 515 -2.86 26.44 -11.18
CA GLN A 515 -3.78 26.89 -10.15
C GLN A 515 -4.80 27.90 -10.69
N LYS A 516 -4.36 28.90 -11.47
CA LYS A 516 -5.22 30.00 -11.95
C LYS A 516 -6.03 29.65 -13.19
N GLN A 517 -5.46 28.92 -14.14
CA GLN A 517 -6.10 28.67 -15.45
C GLN A 517 -6.78 27.31 -15.55
N ILE A 518 -6.33 26.32 -14.75
CA ILE A 518 -6.88 24.96 -14.80
C ILE A 518 -7.83 24.71 -13.61
N LEU A 519 -7.37 24.98 -12.39
CA LEU A 519 -8.00 24.51 -11.15
C LEU A 519 -8.78 25.59 -10.38
N GLN A 520 -8.81 26.84 -10.87
CA GLN A 520 -9.58 27.90 -10.24
C GLN A 520 -11.09 27.64 -10.38
N SER A 521 -11.85 27.98 -9.36
CA SER A 521 -13.30 27.98 -9.39
C SER A 521 -13.83 28.88 -10.51
N SER A 522 -14.97 28.54 -11.07
CA SER A 522 -15.62 29.33 -12.14
C SER A 522 -15.99 30.76 -11.72
N ASP A 523 -16.22 30.99 -10.44
CA ASP A 523 -16.56 32.30 -9.84
C ASP A 523 -15.36 33.04 -9.24
N GLY A 524 -14.13 32.45 -9.34
CA GLY A 524 -12.92 33.02 -8.74
C GLY A 524 -12.85 32.88 -7.21
N SER A 525 -13.86 32.29 -6.57
CA SER A 525 -13.82 31.97 -5.14
C SER A 525 -13.01 30.71 -4.89
N GLY A 526 -12.16 30.70 -3.89
CA GLY A 526 -11.37 29.52 -3.54
C GLY A 526 -10.82 29.64 -2.13
N ALA A 527 -11.49 29.02 -1.14
CA ALA A 527 -10.89 28.82 0.17
C ALA A 527 -9.77 27.76 0.06
N ALA A 528 -8.70 27.91 0.83
CA ALA A 528 -7.62 26.92 0.90
C ALA A 528 -8.19 25.52 1.22
N GLY A 529 -7.82 24.52 0.44
CA GLY A 529 -8.30 23.14 0.62
C GLY A 529 -9.63 22.82 -0.05
N SER A 530 -10.33 23.78 -0.71
CA SER A 530 -11.57 23.52 -1.44
C SER A 530 -11.31 23.07 -2.88
N LEU A 531 -12.27 22.30 -3.45
CA LEU A 531 -12.28 21.94 -4.86
C LEU A 531 -12.94 23.04 -5.70
N GLY A 532 -12.15 24.04 -6.14
CA GLY A 532 -12.65 25.03 -7.10
C GLY A 532 -12.90 24.39 -8.46
N GLY A 533 -11.86 23.86 -9.08
CA GLY A 533 -11.88 23.07 -10.32
C GLY A 533 -11.12 21.76 -10.16
N ILE A 534 -11.45 20.82 -11.04
CA ILE A 534 -10.71 19.56 -11.21
C ILE A 534 -10.28 19.39 -12.66
N MET A 535 -9.16 18.69 -12.87
CA MET A 535 -8.77 18.23 -14.19
C MET A 535 -8.89 16.71 -14.26
N VAL A 536 -9.51 16.21 -15.33
CA VAL A 536 -9.83 14.78 -15.50
C VAL A 536 -9.42 14.31 -16.88
N TRP A 537 -8.69 13.18 -16.93
CA TRP A 537 -8.31 12.53 -18.20
C TRP A 537 -8.13 11.02 -18.03
N PRO A 538 -8.22 10.23 -19.12
CA PRO A 538 -7.85 8.82 -19.06
C PRO A 538 -6.38 8.68 -18.72
N PHE A 539 -6.07 7.74 -17.82
CA PHE A 539 -4.69 7.53 -17.37
C PHE A 539 -4.38 6.04 -17.47
N ASN A 540 -3.98 5.60 -18.63
CA ASN A 540 -3.47 4.25 -18.89
C ASN A 540 -3.12 4.12 -20.37
N PRO A 541 -2.05 3.40 -20.76
CA PRO A 541 -1.92 2.92 -22.12
C PRO A 541 -3.09 1.97 -22.42
N GLN A 542 -3.86 2.27 -23.46
CA GLN A 542 -5.04 1.48 -23.85
C GLN A 542 -4.69 0.29 -24.73
N GLN A 543 -3.47 -0.19 -24.57
CA GLN A 543 -2.89 -1.33 -25.26
C GLN A 543 -2.18 -2.20 -24.26
N PRO A 544 -2.14 -3.54 -24.47
CA PRO A 544 -1.33 -4.43 -23.66
C PRO A 544 0.13 -4.00 -23.63
N GLN A 545 0.67 -3.80 -22.45
CA GLN A 545 2.07 -3.50 -22.20
C GLN A 545 2.73 -4.73 -21.60
N TYR A 546 3.34 -5.56 -22.44
CA TYR A 546 3.93 -6.80 -21.98
C TYR A 546 5.28 -6.59 -21.29
N ARG A 547 5.53 -7.35 -20.23
CA ARG A 547 6.75 -7.25 -19.44
C ARG A 547 8.04 -7.65 -20.18
N ASP A 548 7.94 -8.31 -21.32
CA ASP A 548 9.05 -8.70 -22.18
C ASP A 548 9.21 -7.80 -23.42
N ASN A 549 8.48 -6.68 -23.48
CA ASN A 549 8.73 -5.68 -24.50
C ASN A 549 10.16 -5.16 -24.39
N GLN A 550 10.82 -4.97 -25.53
CA GLN A 550 12.17 -4.42 -25.56
C GLN A 550 12.18 -3.01 -24.98
N PRO A 551 13.03 -2.74 -23.97
CA PRO A 551 13.15 -1.39 -23.45
C PRO A 551 13.73 -0.46 -24.52
N PRO A 552 13.38 0.84 -24.52
CA PRO A 552 13.91 1.77 -25.48
C PRO A 552 15.43 1.87 -25.39
N LEU A 553 16.09 2.10 -26.53
CA LEU A 553 17.56 2.23 -26.60
C LEU A 553 18.10 3.34 -25.68
N THR A 554 17.36 4.43 -25.58
CA THR A 554 17.66 5.52 -24.65
C THR A 554 16.68 5.47 -23.48
N PRO A 555 17.14 5.55 -22.24
CA PRO A 555 16.25 5.60 -21.07
C PRO A 555 15.22 6.72 -21.18
N HIS A 556 14.04 6.47 -20.68
CA HIS A 556 13.01 7.49 -20.61
C HIS A 556 13.46 8.62 -19.68
N VAL A 557 13.65 9.79 -20.25
CA VAL A 557 13.92 11.05 -19.53
C VAL A 557 12.86 12.05 -19.98
N ASN A 558 12.24 12.72 -19.04
CA ASN A 558 11.09 13.61 -19.27
C ASN A 558 11.52 14.92 -19.97
N TRP A 559 12.05 14.81 -21.21
CA TRP A 559 12.59 15.92 -22.00
C TRP A 559 11.53 16.86 -22.61
N ARG A 560 10.28 16.61 -22.36
CA ARG A 560 9.20 17.51 -22.80
C ARG A 560 8.14 17.59 -21.73
N TRP A 561 7.38 18.65 -21.74
CA TRP A 561 6.16 18.69 -20.95
C TRP A 561 5.13 17.69 -21.51
N ASP A 562 4.39 17.07 -20.63
CA ASP A 562 3.26 16.23 -20.93
C ASP A 562 2.16 16.49 -19.89
N VAL A 563 0.89 16.24 -20.27
CA VAL A 563 -0.25 16.41 -19.36
C VAL A 563 -0.10 15.59 -18.07
N ASP A 564 0.53 14.43 -18.15
CA ASP A 564 0.77 13.56 -17.02
C ASP A 564 1.74 14.15 -15.99
N TYR A 565 2.54 15.16 -16.40
CA TYR A 565 3.42 15.90 -15.46
C TYR A 565 2.75 17.10 -14.80
N THR A 566 1.45 17.33 -15.05
CA THR A 566 0.71 18.45 -14.43
C THR A 566 0.71 18.33 -12.91
N ALA A 567 0.37 17.17 -12.36
CA ALA A 567 0.33 16.96 -10.92
C ALA A 567 1.72 17.07 -10.27
N PRO A 568 2.78 16.40 -10.75
CA PRO A 568 4.14 16.55 -10.20
C PRO A 568 4.68 17.97 -10.28
N LEU A 569 4.59 18.63 -11.44
CA LEU A 569 5.14 19.98 -11.63
C LEU A 569 4.41 21.04 -10.81
N ALA A 570 3.10 20.94 -10.70
CA ALA A 570 2.33 21.90 -9.91
C ALA A 570 2.18 21.49 -8.42
N GLY A 571 2.66 20.30 -8.04
CA GLY A 571 2.60 19.81 -6.66
C GLY A 571 1.20 19.43 -6.19
N LEU A 572 0.35 18.95 -7.10
CA LEU A 572 -1.07 18.70 -6.88
C LEU A 572 -1.35 17.29 -6.36
N PRO A 573 -2.47 17.08 -5.65
CA PRO A 573 -2.98 15.76 -5.37
C PRO A 573 -3.59 15.15 -6.64
N GLN A 574 -3.35 13.85 -6.86
CA GLN A 574 -3.85 13.10 -8.00
C GLN A 574 -4.41 11.75 -7.55
N VAL A 575 -5.66 11.49 -7.89
CA VAL A 575 -6.33 10.20 -7.62
C VAL A 575 -6.48 9.43 -8.92
N ILE A 576 -6.02 8.20 -8.95
CA ILE A 576 -6.31 7.23 -10.00
C ILE A 576 -7.54 6.43 -9.60
N VAL A 577 -8.55 6.43 -10.45
CA VAL A 577 -9.85 5.80 -10.24
C VAL A 577 -10.06 4.70 -11.27
N PRO A 578 -10.22 3.43 -10.88
CA PRO A 578 -10.65 2.38 -11.80
C PRO A 578 -12.10 2.63 -12.27
N ILE A 579 -12.34 2.59 -13.57
CA ILE A 579 -13.65 2.89 -14.15
C ILE A 579 -14.24 1.77 -15.00
N GLY A 580 -13.46 0.75 -15.33
CA GLY A 580 -13.87 -0.37 -16.15
C GLY A 580 -12.72 -1.24 -16.61
N GLN A 581 -12.99 -2.07 -17.60
CA GLN A 581 -12.03 -2.93 -18.26
C GLN A 581 -12.27 -2.89 -19.76
N PHE A 582 -11.21 -3.01 -20.57
CA PHE A 582 -11.30 -3.21 -22.01
C PHE A 582 -10.81 -4.60 -22.40
N ARG A 583 -11.39 -5.14 -23.46
CA ARG A 583 -11.02 -6.44 -24.03
C ARG A 583 -9.77 -6.31 -24.89
N TYR A 584 -8.89 -7.30 -24.82
CA TYR A 584 -7.74 -7.44 -25.70
C TYR A 584 -7.50 -8.92 -26.05
N GLU A 585 -6.77 -9.17 -27.12
CA GLU A 585 -6.31 -10.53 -27.47
C GLU A 585 -4.93 -10.76 -26.86
N SER A 586 -4.85 -11.70 -25.91
CA SER A 586 -3.59 -12.02 -25.25
C SER A 586 -2.65 -12.78 -26.19
N ARG A 587 -1.47 -12.25 -26.43
CA ARG A 587 -0.43 -12.98 -27.18
C ARG A 587 0.17 -14.15 -26.40
N ILE A 588 -0.07 -14.23 -25.08
CA ILE A 588 0.46 -15.27 -24.19
C ILE A 588 -0.45 -16.50 -24.20
N THR A 589 -1.76 -16.28 -24.07
CA THR A 589 -2.76 -17.35 -24.05
C THR A 589 -3.38 -17.65 -25.42
N GLY A 590 -3.35 -16.69 -26.33
CA GLY A 590 -4.06 -16.74 -27.61
C GLY A 590 -5.57 -16.53 -27.48
N GLU A 591 -6.04 -16.15 -26.30
CA GLU A 591 -7.45 -15.98 -25.97
C GLU A 591 -7.76 -14.53 -25.55
N PRO A 592 -9.03 -14.09 -25.71
CA PRO A 592 -9.47 -12.80 -25.21
C PRO A 592 -9.31 -12.67 -23.69
N ASP A 593 -8.88 -11.49 -23.26
CA ASP A 593 -8.71 -11.16 -21.85
C ASP A 593 -9.05 -9.68 -21.60
N PHE A 594 -8.97 -9.23 -20.35
CA PHE A 594 -9.37 -7.88 -19.95
C PHE A 594 -8.29 -7.15 -19.18
N LEU A 595 -8.06 -5.90 -19.53
CA LEU A 595 -7.18 -4.98 -18.81
C LEU A 595 -7.97 -3.79 -18.25
N PRO A 596 -7.50 -3.18 -17.15
CA PRO A 596 -8.23 -2.10 -16.49
C PRO A 596 -8.24 -0.81 -17.32
N ILE A 597 -9.34 -0.06 -17.20
CA ILE A 597 -9.47 1.32 -17.65
C ILE A 597 -9.49 2.19 -16.39
N THR A 598 -8.67 3.25 -16.37
CA THR A 598 -8.61 4.19 -15.26
C THR A 598 -8.73 5.64 -15.71
N ALA A 599 -9.24 6.47 -14.82
CA ALA A 599 -9.24 7.92 -14.95
C ALA A 599 -8.33 8.54 -13.90
N SER A 600 -7.63 9.62 -14.29
CA SER A 600 -6.92 10.51 -13.38
C SER A 600 -7.81 11.68 -13.02
N ILE A 601 -7.87 12.03 -11.75
CA ILE A 601 -8.53 13.23 -11.24
C ILE A 601 -7.53 14.01 -10.41
N VAL A 602 -7.29 15.27 -10.79
CA VAL A 602 -6.37 16.17 -10.11
C VAL A 602 -7.14 17.33 -9.52
N GLY A 603 -6.84 17.67 -8.27
CA GLY A 603 -7.40 18.81 -7.55
C GLY A 603 -6.38 19.90 -7.22
N PRO A 604 -6.80 21.02 -6.64
CA PRO A 604 -5.91 22.09 -6.16
C PRO A 604 -4.91 21.61 -5.10
N PRO A 605 -3.77 22.32 -4.91
CA PRO A 605 -2.80 21.96 -3.87
C PRO A 605 -3.46 21.95 -2.47
N GLY A 606 -3.21 20.91 -1.67
CA GLY A 606 -3.75 20.75 -0.32
C GLY A 606 -5.22 20.31 -0.27
N SER A 607 -5.85 20.02 -1.41
CA SER A 607 -7.24 19.51 -1.46
C SER A 607 -7.34 17.99 -1.35
N ASP A 608 -6.33 17.30 -0.88
CA ASP A 608 -6.24 15.83 -0.84
C ASP A 608 -7.49 15.17 -0.27
N ILE A 609 -7.95 15.64 0.90
CA ILE A 609 -9.13 15.08 1.58
C ILE A 609 -10.42 15.48 0.85
N ALA A 610 -10.53 16.73 0.42
CA ALA A 610 -11.70 17.20 -0.33
C ALA A 610 -11.86 16.46 -1.67
N LEU A 611 -10.74 16.17 -2.34
CA LEU A 611 -10.72 15.39 -3.58
C LEU A 611 -11.20 13.95 -3.34
N LEU A 612 -10.74 13.29 -2.28
CA LEU A 612 -11.19 11.94 -1.94
C LEU A 612 -12.66 11.91 -1.50
N ASP A 613 -13.11 12.90 -0.72
CA ASP A 613 -14.52 13.04 -0.33
C ASP A 613 -15.42 13.21 -1.56
N PHE A 614 -14.99 14.06 -2.50
CA PHE A 614 -15.66 14.21 -3.79
C PHE A 614 -15.73 12.91 -4.57
N VAL A 615 -14.59 12.23 -4.78
CA VAL A 615 -14.53 10.97 -5.54
C VAL A 615 -15.40 9.90 -4.89
N SER A 616 -15.35 9.75 -3.56
CA SER A 616 -16.17 8.78 -2.83
C SER A 616 -17.67 9.06 -3.01
N LYS A 617 -18.12 10.29 -2.77
CA LYS A 617 -19.53 10.70 -2.96
C LYS A 617 -20.00 10.52 -4.40
N PHE A 618 -19.15 10.89 -5.36
CA PHE A 618 -19.43 10.71 -6.78
C PHE A 618 -19.63 9.23 -7.13
N LEU A 619 -18.69 8.35 -6.74
CA LEU A 619 -18.78 6.92 -7.04
C LEU A 619 -20.02 6.27 -6.37
N ILE A 620 -20.33 6.64 -5.12
CA ILE A 620 -21.54 6.16 -4.43
C ILE A 620 -22.79 6.57 -5.20
N ARG A 621 -22.89 7.85 -5.59
CA ARG A 621 -24.09 8.40 -6.25
C ARG A 621 -24.31 7.82 -7.64
N THR A 622 -23.24 7.57 -8.37
CA THR A 622 -23.29 7.07 -9.76
C THR A 622 -23.23 5.55 -9.85
N ARG A 623 -23.14 4.85 -8.70
CA ARG A 623 -22.93 3.39 -8.63
C ARG A 623 -21.66 2.95 -9.36
N GLY A 624 -20.62 3.77 -9.27
CA GLY A 624 -19.29 3.43 -9.76
C GLY A 624 -18.61 2.36 -8.90
N LEU A 625 -17.41 1.95 -9.30
CA LEU A 625 -16.63 0.97 -8.56
C LEU A 625 -16.13 1.57 -7.24
N LEU A 626 -16.67 1.15 -6.11
CA LEU A 626 -16.20 1.53 -4.77
C LEU A 626 -15.02 0.69 -4.31
N SER A 627 -14.91 -0.51 -4.87
CA SER A 627 -13.79 -1.42 -4.63
C SER A 627 -13.55 -2.29 -5.86
N VAL A 628 -12.32 -2.78 -6.00
CA VAL A 628 -11.91 -3.70 -7.05
C VAL A 628 -11.44 -5.03 -6.45
N LYS A 629 -11.65 -6.12 -7.20
CA LYS A 629 -11.21 -7.45 -6.79
C LYS A 629 -9.68 -7.61 -6.92
N PRO A 630 -9.05 -8.39 -6.05
CA PRO A 630 -7.68 -8.84 -6.26
C PRO A 630 -7.61 -9.89 -7.37
N GLY A 631 -6.43 -10.02 -8.00
CA GLY A 631 -6.18 -11.04 -9.03
C GLY A 631 -6.46 -10.55 -10.45
N ARG A 632 -6.95 -11.46 -11.31
CA ARG A 632 -6.97 -11.29 -12.76
C ARG A 632 -7.88 -10.14 -13.24
N TYR A 633 -9.05 -9.98 -12.65
CA TYR A 633 -10.06 -8.99 -13.05
C TYR A 633 -10.37 -8.02 -11.92
N ILE A 634 -10.74 -6.78 -12.28
CA ILE A 634 -11.08 -5.78 -11.27
C ILE A 634 -12.55 -5.85 -10.82
N VAL A 635 -13.41 -6.48 -11.59
CA VAL A 635 -14.85 -6.64 -11.31
C VAL A 635 -15.25 -8.09 -11.18
#